data_1f2cf233299394ca568d3566ed4ac644
#
_entry.id   1f2cf233299394ca568d3566ed4ac644
#
_cell.length_a   1.000
_cell.length_b   1.000
_cell.length_c   1.000
_cell.angle_alpha   90.00
_cell.angle_beta   90.00
_cell.angle_gamma   90.00
#
_symmetry.space_group_name_H-M   'P 1'
#
loop_
_entity.id
_entity.type
_entity.pdbx_description
1 polymer ?
#
loop_
_entity_poly.entity_id
_entity_poly.type
_entity_poly.pdbx_seq_one_letter_code
_entity_poly.pdbx_strand_id
1 'polypeptide(L)'
;MRNILKATTLENKFPLFTVENGCIVSKDADITVAFRVELPELFTVTAAEYEAIHSAWNKAVKVLPDYSIVHKQDWFIKENYAPDIQKDDLSFLSRSFERHFNERPFLNHTCYLFLTKTTKERSRMQSNFSTLCRGFLVPKEIKNKETVTKFLEAVGQFESIMNDSGFITLTRLNSDEITGTRETAGIVEKYFSLSQTDTTTLKDISLGADEMKIGDNILCLHTLSDAEDMPGKVGTDTRYEKLSTDRSDCRLSFASPVGVLLSCNHIYNQYIFIDDHTENLKQFEKMARNMHSLSKYSRTNQINKSWIEEYLNETHSQGLISVRCHCNIMAWSDDRDELKHIKNDVGSQLALMECKPRHNTTDTPTLFWAGIPGNQADFPAEESFYTFIEQALCLFTEETNYKSSLSPFGIKMVDRVTGKPLHIDISDLPMKKGIITNRNKFILGPSGSGKSFFTNHMVRQYYEQNAHVLLVDTGNSYLGLCEMINRKTHGEDGIYFTYTTENPIAFNPFYVEDGVFDIEKKESIKTLILTLWKRDDEAPTRAEEVALSNAVSSYIELITKDSSVTPCFNTFYEYVKTDYREHLQEKNVREKDFDIDNFLNVLEPYYKGGEYDYLLNSDKELDLLHKRFIVFELDNIKDHKILFPITTIIIMEVFISKMRKLKGIRKLILIEEAWKAIASANMADYIKYLYKTVRKYFGEAIVVTQEVEDIISSPIVKESIINNSDCKILLDQRKYLNKFDSIQNLLGLTDKERSQVLSINLANHPGRKYKEVWIGLGGTQSAVYATEVSLEEYYTYTTEETEKMELFALSEKLGGNLELAIKRLAESKRNPEK
;
A
#
# COMPACT_ATOMS: atom_id res chain seq x y z
N MET A 1 47.34 -5.59 18.56
CA MET A 1 46.84 -5.68 17.17
C MET A 1 47.78 -5.12 16.09
N ARG A 2 48.54 -4.02 16.30
CA ARG A 2 49.39 -3.42 15.24
C ARG A 2 50.39 -4.36 14.53
N ASN A 3 50.75 -5.50 15.11
CA ASN A 3 51.72 -6.45 14.50
C ASN A 3 51.05 -7.68 13.83
N ILE A 4 49.75 -7.81 13.88
CA ILE A 4 49.03 -9.01 13.40
C ILE A 4 48.41 -8.76 12.02
N LEU A 5 48.02 -7.53 11.73
CA LEU A 5 47.41 -7.17 10.47
C LEU A 5 48.40 -6.49 9.54
N LYS A 6 49.17 -7.28 8.80
CA LYS A 6 49.96 -6.80 7.65
C LYS A 6 49.07 -6.68 6.44
N ALA A 7 49.35 -5.72 5.55
CA ALA A 7 48.70 -5.63 4.26
C ALA A 7 48.82 -6.97 3.52
N THR A 8 47.67 -7.51 3.10
CA THR A 8 47.57 -8.78 2.40
C THR A 8 46.47 -8.69 1.34
N THR A 9 46.43 -9.61 0.39
CA THR A 9 45.34 -9.67 -0.57
C THR A 9 44.08 -10.28 0.07
N LEU A 10 42.90 -9.81 -0.34
CA LEU A 10 41.62 -10.36 0.13
C LEU A 10 41.56 -11.88 -0.09
N GLU A 11 42.06 -12.38 -1.21
CA GLU A 11 42.13 -13.80 -1.56
C GLU A 11 42.77 -14.66 -0.45
N ASN A 12 43.83 -14.18 0.18
CA ASN A 12 44.52 -14.92 1.24
C ASN A 12 43.74 -14.98 2.54
N LYS A 13 42.79 -14.04 2.74
CA LYS A 13 41.96 -13.93 3.96
C LYS A 13 40.52 -14.36 3.72
N PHE A 14 40.08 -14.48 2.45
CA PHE A 14 38.72 -14.81 2.10
C PHE A 14 38.30 -16.14 2.72
N PRO A 15 37.21 -16.16 3.55
CA PRO A 15 36.91 -17.29 4.41
C PRO A 15 36.15 -18.42 3.72
N LEU A 16 35.58 -18.15 2.54
CA LEU A 16 34.76 -19.14 1.84
C LEU A 16 35.60 -20.04 0.95
N PHE A 17 35.24 -21.32 0.88
CA PHE A 17 35.90 -22.32 0.07
C PHE A 17 35.14 -22.57 -1.24
N THR A 18 33.85 -22.86 -1.15
CA THR A 18 33.00 -23.18 -2.32
C THR A 18 31.53 -22.94 -2.01
N VAL A 19 30.73 -22.86 -3.07
CA VAL A 19 29.27 -22.92 -3.01
C VAL A 19 28.83 -24.13 -3.82
N GLU A 20 28.25 -25.12 -3.17
CA GLU A 20 27.75 -26.34 -3.80
C GLU A 20 26.35 -26.71 -3.30
N ASN A 21 25.48 -27.10 -4.23
CA ASN A 21 24.11 -27.52 -3.93
C ASN A 21 23.30 -26.48 -3.10
N GLY A 22 23.54 -25.18 -3.36
CA GLY A 22 22.89 -24.09 -2.62
C GLY A 22 23.42 -23.91 -1.19
N CYS A 23 24.52 -24.56 -0.82
CA CYS A 23 25.17 -24.40 0.48
C CYS A 23 26.51 -23.68 0.30
N ILE A 24 26.81 -22.76 1.22
CA ILE A 24 28.11 -22.10 1.32
C ILE A 24 28.98 -22.95 2.26
N VAL A 25 30.17 -23.30 1.84
CA VAL A 25 31.15 -24.02 2.65
C VAL A 25 32.30 -23.09 2.95
N SER A 26 32.60 -22.88 4.24
CA SER A 26 33.75 -22.08 4.66
C SER A 26 35.07 -22.87 4.50
N LYS A 27 36.21 -22.17 4.54
CA LYS A 27 37.53 -22.83 4.54
C LYS A 27 37.81 -23.61 5.84
N ASP A 28 37.05 -23.35 6.89
CA ASP A 28 37.02 -24.13 8.13
C ASP A 28 35.97 -25.25 8.12
N ALA A 29 35.34 -25.48 6.97
CA ALA A 29 34.33 -26.48 6.69
C ALA A 29 32.97 -26.27 7.40
N ASP A 30 32.66 -25.09 7.88
CA ASP A 30 31.31 -24.77 8.32
C ASP A 30 30.37 -24.76 7.11
N ILE A 31 29.10 -25.14 7.32
CA ILE A 31 28.11 -25.27 6.24
C ILE A 31 26.98 -24.31 6.51
N THR A 32 26.70 -23.44 5.55
CA THR A 32 25.65 -22.43 5.65
C THR A 32 24.63 -22.57 4.52
N VAL A 33 23.35 -22.54 4.89
CA VAL A 33 22.24 -22.38 3.95
C VAL A 33 21.75 -20.93 4.05
N ALA A 34 21.63 -20.27 2.91
CA ALA A 34 21.23 -18.86 2.81
C ALA A 34 19.84 -18.72 2.23
N PHE A 35 19.05 -17.83 2.83
CA PHE A 35 17.69 -17.51 2.40
C PHE A 35 17.52 -16.01 2.17
N ARG A 36 16.70 -15.65 1.19
CA ARG A 36 16.03 -14.35 1.15
C ARG A 36 14.76 -14.45 1.97
N VAL A 37 14.52 -13.44 2.80
CA VAL A 37 13.37 -13.39 3.71
C VAL A 37 12.40 -12.32 3.23
N GLU A 38 11.14 -12.69 2.98
CA GLU A 38 10.07 -11.74 2.73
C GLU A 38 9.28 -11.51 4.01
N LEU A 39 9.33 -10.29 4.50
CA LEU A 39 8.65 -9.82 5.71
C LEU A 39 7.35 -9.11 5.37
N PRO A 40 6.39 -9.02 6.30
CA PRO A 40 5.21 -8.17 6.20
C PRO A 40 5.59 -6.70 6.03
N GLU A 41 4.72 -5.94 5.37
CA GLU A 41 4.91 -4.51 5.22
C GLU A 41 4.62 -3.76 6.53
N LEU A 42 5.27 -2.60 6.70
CA LEU A 42 5.09 -1.72 7.86
C LEU A 42 3.62 -1.44 8.16
N PHE A 43 3.25 -1.46 9.44
CA PHE A 43 1.91 -1.13 9.94
C PHE A 43 0.78 -2.03 9.44
N THR A 44 1.11 -3.20 8.88
CA THR A 44 0.11 -4.16 8.39
C THR A 44 -0.12 -5.34 9.35
N VAL A 45 0.65 -5.41 10.44
CA VAL A 45 0.65 -6.50 11.42
C VAL A 45 0.00 -6.05 12.73
N THR A 46 -0.85 -6.88 13.32
CA THR A 46 -1.46 -6.69 14.65
C THR A 46 -0.56 -7.24 15.76
N ALA A 47 -0.82 -6.85 17.02
CA ALA A 47 -0.12 -7.43 18.18
C ALA A 47 -0.21 -8.97 18.23
N ALA A 48 -1.39 -9.54 17.97
CA ALA A 48 -1.58 -10.98 17.94
C ALA A 48 -0.82 -11.66 16.79
N GLU A 49 -0.70 -10.98 15.63
CA GLU A 49 0.08 -11.48 14.51
C GLU A 49 1.58 -11.42 14.81
N TYR A 50 2.10 -10.39 15.53
CA TYR A 50 3.49 -10.37 16.00
C TYR A 50 3.79 -11.54 16.93
N GLU A 51 2.87 -11.87 17.85
CA GLU A 51 3.02 -13.06 18.71
C GLU A 51 3.00 -14.37 17.89
N ALA A 52 2.17 -14.44 16.85
CA ALA A 52 2.13 -15.60 15.97
C ALA A 52 3.43 -15.76 15.15
N ILE A 53 3.99 -14.66 14.64
CA ILE A 53 5.29 -14.63 13.96
C ILE A 53 6.39 -15.09 14.92
N HIS A 54 6.44 -14.54 16.12
CA HIS A 54 7.39 -14.92 17.15
C HIS A 54 7.28 -16.41 17.53
N SER A 55 6.05 -16.93 17.66
CA SER A 55 5.80 -18.36 17.90
C SER A 55 6.30 -19.25 16.76
N ALA A 56 6.16 -18.79 15.50
CA ALA A 56 6.67 -19.51 14.33
C ALA A 56 8.21 -19.57 14.36
N TRP A 57 8.87 -18.45 14.59
CA TRP A 57 10.34 -18.40 14.77
C TRP A 57 10.81 -19.32 15.90
N ASN A 58 10.14 -19.27 17.05
CA ASN A 58 10.51 -20.09 18.20
C ASN A 58 10.43 -21.60 17.88
N LYS A 59 9.37 -22.03 17.20
CA LYS A 59 9.23 -23.42 16.74
C LYS A 59 10.31 -23.79 15.73
N ALA A 60 10.59 -22.89 14.78
CA ALA A 60 11.58 -23.12 13.73
C ALA A 60 13.01 -23.19 14.29
N VAL A 61 13.37 -22.31 15.22
CA VAL A 61 14.71 -22.33 15.83
C VAL A 61 14.93 -23.59 16.68
N LYS A 62 13.89 -24.09 17.37
CA LYS A 62 13.96 -25.29 18.24
C LYS A 62 14.21 -26.60 17.49
N VAL A 63 14.01 -26.67 16.16
CA VAL A 63 14.30 -27.89 15.38
C VAL A 63 15.77 -28.00 14.97
N LEU A 64 16.53 -26.89 15.07
CA LEU A 64 17.94 -26.87 14.70
C LEU A 64 18.80 -27.63 15.72
N PRO A 65 19.80 -28.41 15.26
CA PRO A 65 20.69 -29.17 16.15
C PRO A 65 21.68 -28.23 16.87
N ASP A 66 22.24 -28.73 17.99
CA ASP A 66 23.30 -28.02 18.72
C ASP A 66 24.44 -27.56 17.81
N TYR A 67 25.06 -26.45 18.19
CA TYR A 67 26.11 -25.79 17.40
C TYR A 67 25.62 -25.33 16.04
N SER A 68 24.34 -24.94 15.95
CA SER A 68 23.80 -24.16 14.84
C SER A 68 23.81 -22.68 15.17
N ILE A 69 23.93 -21.86 14.14
CA ILE A 69 23.91 -20.39 14.24
C ILE A 69 22.79 -19.91 13.33
N VAL A 70 21.87 -19.13 13.89
CA VAL A 70 20.87 -18.38 13.15
C VAL A 70 21.36 -16.94 13.06
N HIS A 71 21.60 -16.46 11.87
CA HIS A 71 22.02 -15.09 11.61
C HIS A 71 21.09 -14.42 10.63
N LYS A 72 20.32 -13.47 11.11
CA LYS A 72 19.45 -12.62 10.28
C LYS A 72 20.15 -11.29 10.00
N GLN A 73 20.16 -10.87 8.75
CA GLN A 73 20.69 -9.60 8.31
C GLN A 73 19.63 -8.79 7.62
N ASP A 74 19.34 -7.63 8.15
CA ASP A 74 18.49 -6.63 7.52
C ASP A 74 19.34 -5.52 6.94
N TRP A 75 19.29 -5.37 5.63
CA TRP A 75 20.11 -4.41 4.88
C TRP A 75 19.24 -3.23 4.48
N PHE A 76 19.59 -2.06 4.97
CA PHE A 76 18.94 -0.79 4.67
C PHE A 76 19.92 0.10 3.92
N ILE A 77 19.76 0.19 2.60
CA ILE A 77 20.69 0.89 1.73
C ILE A 77 19.98 2.01 1.00
N LYS A 78 20.54 3.21 1.03
CA LYS A 78 20.04 4.35 0.26
C LYS A 78 20.19 4.08 -1.22
N GLU A 79 19.08 4.13 -1.93
CA GLU A 79 19.00 4.09 -3.38
C GLU A 79 18.34 5.37 -3.88
N ASN A 80 18.63 5.76 -5.10
CA ASN A 80 17.96 6.88 -5.74
C ASN A 80 16.87 6.34 -6.68
N TYR A 81 15.71 6.97 -6.65
CA TYR A 81 14.65 6.63 -7.57
C TYR A 81 15.07 6.93 -9.00
N ALA A 82 15.12 5.91 -9.83
CA ALA A 82 15.42 6.01 -11.24
C ALA A 82 14.11 5.87 -12.06
N PRO A 83 13.52 6.95 -12.51
CA PRO A 83 12.30 6.91 -13.30
C PRO A 83 12.59 6.45 -14.72
N ASP A 84 11.63 5.74 -15.31
CA ASP A 84 11.65 5.37 -16.71
C ASP A 84 11.13 6.53 -17.59
N ILE A 85 11.94 7.59 -17.70
CA ILE A 85 11.59 8.81 -18.45
C ILE A 85 11.62 8.58 -19.97
N GLN A 86 12.29 7.52 -20.43
CA GLN A 86 12.50 7.25 -21.86
C GLN A 86 11.32 6.58 -22.55
N LYS A 87 10.27 6.22 -21.81
CA LYS A 87 9.01 5.77 -22.44
C LYS A 87 8.40 6.91 -23.24
N ASP A 88 8.40 6.78 -24.56
CA ASP A 88 7.82 7.77 -25.48
C ASP A 88 6.34 8.05 -25.23
N ASP A 89 5.64 7.10 -24.60
CA ASP A 89 4.19 7.14 -24.34
C ASP A 89 3.78 7.88 -23.05
N LEU A 90 4.72 8.46 -22.28
CA LEU A 90 4.36 9.18 -21.06
C LEU A 90 3.64 10.50 -21.36
N SER A 91 2.49 10.69 -20.72
CA SER A 91 1.76 11.96 -20.74
C SER A 91 2.58 13.11 -20.12
N PHE A 92 2.16 14.36 -20.36
CA PHE A 92 2.78 15.53 -19.72
C PHE A 92 2.83 15.41 -18.19
N LEU A 93 1.71 15.04 -17.55
CA LEU A 93 1.63 14.92 -16.10
C LEU A 93 2.41 13.71 -15.56
N SER A 94 2.34 12.56 -16.23
CA SER A 94 3.13 11.39 -15.83
C SER A 94 4.63 11.68 -15.96
N ARG A 95 5.07 12.36 -17.00
CA ARG A 95 6.46 12.78 -17.15
C ARG A 95 6.88 13.79 -16.08
N SER A 96 5.98 14.67 -15.67
CA SER A 96 6.22 15.62 -14.58
C SER A 96 6.33 14.92 -13.22
N PHE A 97 5.49 13.93 -12.97
CA PHE A 97 5.58 13.07 -11.78
C PHE A 97 6.95 12.37 -11.71
N GLU A 98 7.35 11.70 -12.79
CA GLU A 98 8.64 10.99 -12.82
C GLU A 98 9.84 11.95 -12.61
N ARG A 99 9.79 13.16 -13.20
CA ARG A 99 10.83 14.19 -12.96
C ARG A 99 10.85 14.70 -11.52
N HIS A 100 9.69 14.82 -10.87
CA HIS A 100 9.61 15.28 -9.48
C HIS A 100 10.30 14.33 -8.52
N PHE A 101 10.25 13.04 -8.80
CA PHE A 101 10.85 12.01 -8.00
C PHE A 101 12.24 11.56 -8.47
N ASN A 102 12.71 12.06 -9.61
CA ASN A 102 14.03 11.69 -10.14
C ASN A 102 15.13 11.93 -9.10
N GLU A 103 16.00 10.94 -8.93
CA GLU A 103 17.11 10.95 -7.96
C GLU A 103 16.70 11.13 -6.50
N ARG A 104 15.41 11.01 -6.17
CA ARG A 104 14.97 11.06 -4.77
C ARG A 104 15.56 9.89 -4.01
N PRO A 105 16.34 10.14 -2.94
CA PRO A 105 16.86 9.06 -2.10
C PRO A 105 15.74 8.42 -1.28
N PHE A 106 15.80 7.11 -1.16
CA PHE A 106 14.97 6.31 -0.26
C PHE A 106 15.79 5.14 0.29
N LEU A 107 15.43 4.63 1.47
CA LEU A 107 16.02 3.41 2.00
C LEU A 107 15.32 2.20 1.41
N ASN A 108 16.10 1.36 0.74
CA ASN A 108 15.66 0.05 0.27
C ASN A 108 16.00 -1.01 1.31
N HIS A 109 15.06 -1.86 1.66
CA HIS A 109 15.25 -2.93 2.63
C HIS A 109 15.31 -4.29 1.93
N THR A 110 16.33 -5.06 2.29
CA THR A 110 16.47 -6.47 1.89
C THR A 110 16.86 -7.29 3.11
N CYS A 111 16.16 -8.38 3.35
CA CYS A 111 16.41 -9.27 4.49
C CYS A 111 16.97 -10.61 4.04
N TYR A 112 18.04 -11.06 4.69
CA TYR A 112 18.66 -12.36 4.50
C TYR A 112 18.73 -13.15 5.81
N LEU A 113 18.69 -14.47 5.69
CA LEU A 113 18.84 -15.39 6.80
C LEU A 113 19.88 -16.45 6.46
N PHE A 114 20.82 -16.64 7.37
CA PHE A 114 21.87 -17.64 7.25
C PHE A 114 21.74 -18.65 8.40
N LEU A 115 21.60 -19.92 8.03
CA LEU A 115 21.62 -21.02 8.98
C LEU A 115 22.94 -21.76 8.80
N THR A 116 23.80 -21.72 9.83
CA THR A 116 25.16 -22.25 9.77
C THR A 116 25.32 -23.39 10.76
N LYS A 117 25.90 -24.49 10.33
CA LYS A 117 26.33 -25.60 11.18
C LYS A 117 27.83 -25.51 11.42
N THR A 118 28.20 -25.50 12.69
CA THR A 118 29.61 -25.45 13.12
C THR A 118 29.91 -26.54 14.16
N THR A 119 31.10 -26.51 14.76
CA THR A 119 31.53 -27.40 15.84
C THR A 119 31.57 -26.69 17.17
N LYS A 120 31.67 -27.47 18.26
CA LYS A 120 31.74 -26.98 19.62
C LYS A 120 32.93 -26.00 19.83
N GLU A 121 34.10 -26.34 19.27
CA GLU A 121 35.31 -25.52 19.41
C GLU A 121 35.15 -24.17 18.72
N ARG A 122 34.57 -24.17 17.52
CA ARG A 122 34.37 -22.93 16.77
C ARG A 122 33.23 -22.06 17.33
N SER A 123 32.18 -22.65 17.88
CA SER A 123 31.07 -21.89 18.49
C SER A 123 31.50 -21.04 19.69
N ARG A 124 32.66 -21.33 20.29
CA ARG A 124 33.21 -20.66 21.47
C ARG A 124 34.57 -20.00 21.22
N MET A 125 34.84 -19.65 19.96
CA MET A 125 36.10 -18.96 19.60
C MET A 125 36.15 -17.54 20.15
N GLN A 126 37.37 -17.09 20.44
CA GLN A 126 37.67 -15.70 20.82
C GLN A 126 38.14 -14.89 19.59
N SER A 127 38.06 -13.57 19.67
CA SER A 127 38.42 -12.63 18.59
C SER A 127 39.80 -12.85 18.00
N ASN A 128 40.76 -13.24 18.83
CA ASN A 128 42.16 -13.48 18.38
C ASN A 128 42.34 -14.79 17.57
N PHE A 129 41.30 -15.63 17.51
CA PHE A 129 41.24 -16.84 16.66
C PHE A 129 40.45 -16.65 15.38
N SER A 130 39.87 -15.49 15.14
CA SER A 130 39.18 -15.17 13.89
C SER A 130 40.08 -15.42 12.68
N THR A 131 39.52 -15.90 11.58
CA THR A 131 40.20 -16.11 10.30
C THR A 131 40.81 -14.82 9.73
N LEU A 132 40.29 -13.67 10.15
CA LEU A 132 40.91 -12.38 9.87
C LEU A 132 42.32 -12.29 10.45
N CYS A 133 42.53 -12.81 11.65
CA CYS A 133 43.82 -12.75 12.38
C CYS A 133 44.70 -13.96 12.14
N ARG A 134 44.13 -15.13 11.98
CA ARG A 134 44.84 -16.43 11.84
C ARG A 134 44.51 -17.14 10.54
N GLY A 135 45.16 -18.27 10.29
CA GLY A 135 44.86 -19.18 9.19
C GLY A 135 43.69 -20.12 9.52
N PHE A 136 43.22 -20.76 8.49
CA PHE A 136 42.05 -21.68 8.55
C PHE A 136 42.43 -22.98 9.23
N LEU A 137 41.50 -23.59 9.97
CA LEU A 137 41.64 -24.89 10.64
C LEU A 137 40.37 -25.71 10.46
N VAL A 138 40.47 -26.83 9.75
CA VAL A 138 39.31 -27.70 9.47
C VAL A 138 39.13 -28.71 10.62
N PRO A 139 38.08 -28.65 11.43
CA PRO A 139 37.76 -29.60 12.47
C PRO A 139 37.38 -30.98 11.88
N LYS A 140 37.67 -32.04 12.63
CA LYS A 140 37.40 -33.42 12.18
C LYS A 140 35.92 -33.77 12.19
N GLU A 141 35.14 -33.14 13.07
CA GLU A 141 33.73 -33.38 13.33
C GLU A 141 32.84 -33.05 12.12
N ILE A 142 33.16 -32.00 11.36
CA ILE A 142 32.37 -31.57 10.20
C ILE A 142 32.52 -32.53 9.01
N LYS A 143 33.54 -33.39 9.00
CA LYS A 143 33.70 -34.41 7.97
C LYS A 143 32.66 -35.54 8.08
N ASN A 144 31.84 -35.58 9.12
CA ASN A 144 30.80 -36.60 9.30
C ASN A 144 29.59 -36.31 8.44
N LYS A 145 29.35 -37.14 7.42
CA LYS A 145 28.21 -37.06 6.49
C LYS A 145 26.85 -37.06 7.22
N GLU A 146 26.73 -37.82 8.30
CA GLU A 146 25.50 -37.94 9.08
C GLU A 146 25.14 -36.61 9.76
N THR A 147 26.11 -35.90 10.29
CA THR A 147 25.90 -34.57 10.91
C THR A 147 25.38 -33.53 9.89
N VAL A 148 25.98 -33.54 8.68
CA VAL A 148 25.55 -32.66 7.59
C VAL A 148 24.11 -32.98 7.15
N THR A 149 23.80 -34.27 6.96
CA THR A 149 22.46 -34.70 6.55
C THR A 149 21.41 -34.29 7.59
N LYS A 150 21.65 -34.56 8.87
CA LYS A 150 20.74 -34.14 9.96
C LYS A 150 20.53 -32.62 10.00
N PHE A 151 21.57 -31.85 9.76
CA PHE A 151 21.45 -30.39 9.69
C PHE A 151 20.59 -29.95 8.52
N LEU A 152 20.81 -30.50 7.33
CA LEU A 152 20.03 -30.13 6.14
C LEU A 152 18.56 -30.56 6.25
N GLU A 153 18.26 -31.66 6.90
CA GLU A 153 16.90 -32.08 7.23
C GLU A 153 16.24 -31.09 8.19
N ALA A 154 16.96 -30.68 9.26
CA ALA A 154 16.47 -29.67 10.19
C ALA A 154 16.23 -28.30 9.51
N VAL A 155 17.11 -27.89 8.59
CA VAL A 155 16.92 -26.68 7.76
C VAL A 155 15.65 -26.78 6.91
N GLY A 156 15.38 -27.98 6.31
CA GLY A 156 14.14 -28.19 5.57
C GLY A 156 12.88 -28.08 6.45
N GLN A 157 12.94 -28.60 7.69
CA GLN A 157 11.86 -28.43 8.66
C GLN A 157 11.68 -26.97 9.08
N PHE A 158 12.77 -26.28 9.35
CA PHE A 158 12.77 -24.85 9.65
C PHE A 158 12.08 -24.02 8.56
N GLU A 159 12.47 -24.25 7.29
CA GLU A 159 11.89 -23.58 6.13
C GLU A 159 10.39 -23.85 6.01
N SER A 160 9.96 -25.09 6.19
CA SER A 160 8.54 -25.46 6.15
C SER A 160 7.74 -24.77 7.25
N ILE A 161 8.22 -24.79 8.51
CA ILE A 161 7.54 -24.12 9.64
C ILE A 161 7.35 -22.62 9.37
N MET A 162 8.38 -21.95 8.84
CA MET A 162 8.30 -20.52 8.56
C MET A 162 7.34 -20.22 7.41
N ASN A 163 7.43 -20.96 6.30
CA ASN A 163 6.55 -20.75 5.14
C ASN A 163 5.09 -21.09 5.46
N ASP A 164 4.84 -22.13 6.26
CA ASP A 164 3.49 -22.53 6.67
C ASP A 164 2.85 -21.54 7.66
N SER A 165 3.65 -20.65 8.26
CA SER A 165 3.11 -19.59 9.15
C SER A 165 2.21 -18.59 8.40
N GLY A 166 2.42 -18.42 7.11
CA GLY A 166 1.69 -17.48 6.26
C GLY A 166 2.08 -16.00 6.40
N PHE A 167 3.02 -15.67 7.31
CA PHE A 167 3.48 -14.30 7.53
C PHE A 167 4.83 -14.00 6.89
N ILE A 168 5.74 -14.96 6.92
CA ILE A 168 7.11 -14.84 6.43
C ILE A 168 7.34 -15.89 5.35
N THR A 169 7.97 -15.49 4.25
CA THR A 169 8.36 -16.42 3.19
C THR A 169 9.87 -16.53 3.12
N LEU A 170 10.38 -17.74 3.21
CA LEU A 170 11.79 -18.06 3.03
C LEU A 170 12.02 -18.63 1.63
N THR A 171 12.93 -18.03 0.87
CA THR A 171 13.35 -18.52 -0.44
C THR A 171 14.84 -18.78 -0.40
N ARG A 172 15.27 -20.03 -0.64
CA ARG A 172 16.69 -20.38 -0.69
C ARG A 172 17.39 -19.64 -1.82
N LEU A 173 18.57 -19.09 -1.51
CA LEU A 173 19.42 -18.49 -2.53
C LEU A 173 20.11 -19.61 -3.33
N ASN A 174 20.13 -19.43 -4.64
CA ASN A 174 20.89 -20.30 -5.54
C ASN A 174 22.38 -19.88 -5.58
N SER A 175 23.21 -20.71 -6.24
CA SER A 175 24.65 -20.45 -6.31
C SER A 175 24.98 -19.11 -6.97
N ASP A 176 24.26 -18.71 -8.00
CA ASP A 176 24.49 -17.46 -8.73
C ASP A 176 24.09 -16.23 -7.88
N GLU A 177 23.03 -16.33 -7.08
CA GLU A 177 22.64 -15.29 -6.14
C GLU A 177 23.65 -15.12 -5.00
N ILE A 178 24.35 -16.20 -4.64
CA ILE A 178 25.38 -16.18 -3.58
C ILE A 178 26.69 -15.63 -4.11
N THR A 179 27.22 -16.21 -5.21
CA THR A 179 28.57 -15.90 -5.74
C THR A 179 28.60 -14.77 -6.76
N GLY A 180 27.47 -14.46 -7.36
CA GLY A 180 27.36 -13.55 -8.50
C GLY A 180 27.65 -14.21 -9.84
N THR A 181 27.32 -13.47 -10.89
CA THR A 181 27.60 -13.80 -12.29
C THR A 181 28.45 -12.70 -12.91
N ARG A 182 28.69 -12.76 -14.22
CA ARG A 182 29.39 -11.66 -14.92
C ARG A 182 28.54 -10.38 -15.01
N GLU A 183 27.23 -10.50 -14.89
CA GLU A 183 26.28 -9.40 -15.07
C GLU A 183 25.67 -8.92 -13.76
N THR A 184 25.57 -9.81 -12.76
CA THR A 184 24.91 -9.54 -11.49
C THR A 184 25.81 -9.86 -10.32
N ALA A 185 25.93 -8.97 -9.36
CA ALA A 185 26.69 -9.17 -8.14
C ALA A 185 25.97 -10.14 -7.18
N GLY A 186 26.70 -11.11 -6.64
CA GLY A 186 26.22 -12.00 -5.60
C GLY A 186 26.18 -11.31 -4.22
N ILE A 187 25.48 -11.95 -3.26
CA ILE A 187 25.34 -11.38 -1.91
C ILE A 187 26.71 -11.16 -1.21
N VAL A 188 27.69 -12.02 -1.48
CA VAL A 188 29.03 -11.89 -0.93
C VAL A 188 29.74 -10.66 -1.49
N GLU A 189 29.63 -10.41 -2.79
CA GLU A 189 30.20 -9.22 -3.44
C GLU A 189 29.50 -7.94 -2.96
N LYS A 190 28.17 -7.99 -2.84
CA LYS A 190 27.37 -6.88 -2.31
C LYS A 190 27.78 -6.54 -0.88
N TYR A 191 28.06 -7.54 -0.04
CA TYR A 191 28.53 -7.32 1.32
C TYR A 191 29.88 -6.59 1.38
N PHE A 192 30.83 -7.00 0.55
CA PHE A 192 32.15 -6.35 0.49
C PHE A 192 32.13 -4.96 -0.14
N SER A 193 31.14 -4.67 -0.97
CA SER A 193 30.97 -3.35 -1.59
C SER A 193 30.05 -2.42 -0.81
N LEU A 194 29.32 -2.92 0.19
CA LEU A 194 28.26 -2.22 0.92
C LEU A 194 27.22 -1.60 -0.04
N SER A 195 26.83 -2.33 -1.08
CA SER A 195 25.95 -1.89 -2.15
C SER A 195 24.98 -3.01 -2.57
N GLN A 196 23.82 -2.62 -3.07
CA GLN A 196 22.83 -3.55 -3.68
C GLN A 196 22.87 -3.51 -5.23
N THR A 197 23.74 -2.69 -5.83
CA THR A 197 23.86 -2.62 -7.28
C THR A 197 24.45 -3.89 -7.87
N ASP A 198 24.05 -4.26 -9.09
CA ASP A 198 24.52 -5.46 -9.76
C ASP A 198 25.93 -5.32 -10.35
N THR A 199 26.40 -4.09 -10.52
CA THR A 199 27.78 -3.81 -10.96
C THR A 199 28.59 -3.34 -9.77
N THR A 200 29.28 -4.26 -9.11
CA THR A 200 30.14 -3.94 -7.97
C THR A 200 31.60 -4.11 -8.30
N THR A 201 32.37 -3.10 -7.93
CA THR A 201 33.84 -3.19 -7.91
C THR A 201 34.27 -3.38 -6.46
N LEU A 202 35.01 -4.45 -6.19
CA LEU A 202 35.60 -4.66 -4.86
C LEU A 202 36.52 -3.50 -4.52
N LYS A 203 36.35 -2.96 -3.32
CA LYS A 203 37.11 -1.83 -2.79
C LYS A 203 38.13 -2.30 -1.76
N ASP A 204 39.19 -1.53 -1.56
CA ASP A 204 40.16 -1.81 -0.52
C ASP A 204 39.50 -1.72 0.86
N ILE A 205 39.87 -2.68 1.74
CA ILE A 205 39.49 -2.70 3.15
C ILE A 205 40.64 -2.20 3.96
N SER A 206 40.49 -1.09 4.65
CA SER A 206 41.47 -0.50 5.53
C SER A 206 41.07 -0.68 7.00
N LEU A 207 41.91 -1.34 7.76
CA LEU A 207 41.74 -1.60 9.19
C LEU A 207 42.63 -0.67 10.00
N GLY A 208 42.11 0.45 10.43
CA GLY A 208 42.77 1.41 11.29
C GLY A 208 42.68 1.04 12.78
N ALA A 209 43.33 1.84 13.62
CA ALA A 209 43.25 1.67 15.07
C ALA A 209 41.86 2.07 15.64
N ASP A 210 41.29 3.12 15.07
CA ASP A 210 40.10 3.76 15.58
C ASP A 210 38.93 3.71 14.54
N GLU A 211 39.21 3.31 13.30
CA GLU A 211 38.20 3.25 12.23
C GLU A 211 38.48 2.13 11.24
N MET A 212 37.42 1.57 10.70
CA MET A 212 37.45 0.65 9.55
C MET A 212 36.86 1.35 8.34
N LYS A 213 37.47 1.15 7.15
CA LYS A 213 36.99 1.70 5.89
C LYS A 213 36.85 0.64 4.81
N ILE A 214 35.84 0.79 3.96
CA ILE A 214 35.70 0.02 2.74
C ILE A 214 35.58 1.03 1.59
N GLY A 215 36.67 1.18 0.83
CA GLY A 215 36.82 2.29 -0.10
C GLY A 215 36.73 3.63 0.64
N ASP A 216 35.83 4.49 0.24
CA ASP A 216 35.60 5.80 0.87
C ASP A 216 34.67 5.72 2.10
N ASN A 217 33.88 4.64 2.24
CA ASN A 217 32.94 4.46 3.33
C ASN A 217 33.64 4.19 4.66
N ILE A 218 33.35 5.00 5.67
CA ILE A 218 33.79 4.82 7.05
C ILE A 218 32.71 4.11 7.83
N LEU A 219 33.02 2.96 8.43
CA LEU A 219 32.08 2.17 9.21
C LEU A 219 32.01 2.66 10.65
N CYS A 220 30.82 2.62 11.22
CA CYS A 220 30.62 2.69 12.66
C CYS A 220 29.77 1.52 13.13
N LEU A 221 30.11 0.96 14.26
CA LEU A 221 29.46 -0.22 14.82
C LEU A 221 28.92 0.09 16.21
N HIS A 222 27.64 -0.21 16.42
CA HIS A 222 27.03 -0.25 17.74
C HIS A 222 26.65 -1.69 18.06
N THR A 223 26.99 -2.16 19.26
CA THR A 223 26.78 -3.55 19.66
C THR A 223 25.87 -3.66 20.87
N LEU A 224 25.12 -4.74 20.92
CA LEU A 224 24.41 -5.25 22.07
C LEU A 224 25.02 -6.63 22.35
N SER A 225 26.11 -6.62 23.14
CA SER A 225 26.98 -7.77 23.41
C SER A 225 26.88 -8.27 24.84
N ASP A 226 26.22 -7.52 25.73
CA ASP A 226 26.08 -7.81 27.14
C ASP A 226 24.63 -7.73 27.60
N ALA A 227 24.24 -8.60 28.53
CA ALA A 227 22.92 -8.55 29.14
C ALA A 227 22.62 -7.20 29.83
N GLU A 228 23.67 -6.52 30.32
CA GLU A 228 23.54 -5.17 30.92
C GLU A 228 23.21 -4.08 29.91
N ASP A 229 23.38 -4.32 28.60
CA ASP A 229 23.01 -3.39 27.53
C ASP A 229 21.53 -3.48 27.18
N MET A 230 20.86 -4.53 27.64
CA MET A 230 19.46 -4.83 27.33
C MET A 230 18.51 -4.13 28.29
N PRO A 231 17.25 -3.83 27.84
CA PRO A 231 16.23 -3.30 28.73
C PRO A 231 15.73 -4.33 29.73
N GLY A 232 15.05 -3.87 30.77
CA GLY A 232 14.47 -4.75 31.77
C GLY A 232 13.33 -5.65 31.24
N LYS A 233 12.78 -5.33 30.09
CA LYS A 233 11.71 -6.08 29.42
C LYS A 233 11.81 -5.96 27.92
N VAL A 234 11.69 -7.08 27.22
CA VAL A 234 11.52 -7.14 25.75
C VAL A 234 10.13 -7.67 25.41
N GLY A 235 9.64 -7.38 24.24
CA GLY A 235 8.35 -7.85 23.73
C GLY A 235 8.41 -8.17 22.25
N THR A 236 7.36 -8.80 21.75
CA THR A 236 7.23 -9.11 20.31
C THR A 236 6.96 -7.86 19.49
N ASP A 237 6.32 -6.87 20.11
CA ASP A 237 5.95 -5.61 19.49
C ASP A 237 6.04 -4.44 20.47
N THR A 238 6.00 -3.23 19.95
CA THR A 238 5.97 -1.99 20.70
C THR A 238 5.00 -0.99 20.08
N ARG A 239 4.46 -0.09 20.92
CA ARG A 239 3.60 1.00 20.45
C ARG A 239 4.46 2.09 19.81
N TYR A 240 4.09 2.51 18.60
CA TYR A 240 4.74 3.59 17.90
C TYR A 240 4.01 4.93 18.13
N GLU A 241 4.54 5.75 19.01
CA GLU A 241 3.88 6.97 19.51
C GLU A 241 3.57 7.99 18.42
N LYS A 242 4.43 8.12 17.38
CA LYS A 242 4.24 9.12 16.31
C LYS A 242 2.97 8.89 15.49
N LEU A 243 2.48 7.66 15.43
CA LEU A 243 1.29 7.26 14.65
C LEU A 243 0.15 6.74 15.52
N SER A 244 0.34 6.65 16.84
CA SER A 244 -0.69 6.24 17.79
C SER A 244 -1.48 7.44 18.30
N THR A 245 -2.72 7.17 18.73
CA THR A 245 -3.61 8.16 19.33
C THR A 245 -4.14 7.62 20.67
N ASP A 246 -4.89 8.42 21.42
CA ASP A 246 -5.56 7.98 22.65
C ASP A 246 -6.59 6.85 22.40
N ARG A 247 -6.97 6.62 21.16
CA ARG A 247 -8.00 5.66 20.75
C ARG A 247 -7.51 4.54 19.84
N SER A 248 -6.22 4.54 19.50
CA SER A 248 -5.66 3.54 18.59
C SER A 248 -4.17 3.38 18.79
N ASP A 249 -3.71 2.13 18.79
CA ASP A 249 -2.31 1.78 18.90
C ASP A 249 -1.79 1.34 17.52
N CYS A 250 -0.87 2.10 16.98
CA CYS A 250 -0.06 1.68 15.84
C CYS A 250 1.16 0.93 16.38
N ARG A 251 1.34 -0.32 15.94
CA ARG A 251 2.35 -1.21 16.49
C ARG A 251 3.43 -1.54 15.48
N LEU A 252 4.62 -1.80 16.00
CA LEU A 252 5.82 -2.24 15.27
C LEU A 252 6.53 -3.31 16.07
N SER A 253 7.37 -4.12 15.44
CA SER A 253 8.25 -5.04 16.18
C SER A 253 9.18 -4.26 17.11
N PHE A 254 9.60 -4.89 18.20
CA PHE A 254 10.40 -4.25 19.24
C PHE A 254 11.68 -3.61 18.68
N ALA A 255 12.34 -4.26 17.72
CA ALA A 255 13.60 -3.81 17.13
C ALA A 255 13.46 -2.85 15.94
N SER A 256 12.23 -2.48 15.52
CA SER A 256 12.00 -1.57 14.38
C SER A 256 12.72 -0.22 14.46
N PRO A 257 12.96 0.37 15.65
CA PRO A 257 13.72 1.61 15.76
C PRO A 257 15.13 1.53 15.16
N VAL A 258 15.81 0.40 15.26
CA VAL A 258 17.16 0.17 14.68
C VAL A 258 17.12 -0.52 13.33
N GLY A 259 15.92 -0.76 12.80
CA GLY A 259 15.68 -1.29 11.46
C GLY A 259 15.15 -0.21 10.53
N VAL A 260 13.91 -0.41 10.08
CA VAL A 260 13.24 0.40 9.05
C VAL A 260 13.02 1.87 9.41
N LEU A 261 13.06 2.24 10.70
CA LEU A 261 12.90 3.63 11.16
C LEU A 261 14.22 4.42 11.22
N LEU A 262 15.35 3.75 11.07
CA LEU A 262 16.66 4.41 11.02
C LEU A 262 16.93 4.91 9.59
N SER A 263 17.32 6.17 9.43
CA SER A 263 17.36 6.87 8.13
C SER A 263 18.73 6.88 7.44
N CYS A 264 19.65 5.99 7.79
CA CYS A 264 21.01 5.90 7.23
C CYS A 264 21.27 4.57 6.53
N ASN A 265 22.37 4.49 5.77
CA ASN A 265 22.89 3.21 5.29
C ASN A 265 23.34 2.37 6.47
N HIS A 266 22.77 1.19 6.64
CA HIS A 266 23.17 0.27 7.71
C HIS A 266 22.77 -1.17 7.41
N ILE A 267 23.43 -2.10 8.10
CA ILE A 267 23.05 -3.49 8.24
C ILE A 267 22.79 -3.74 9.73
N TYR A 268 21.58 -4.23 10.03
CA TYR A 268 21.26 -4.73 11.36
C TYR A 268 21.46 -6.24 11.39
N ASN A 269 22.43 -6.69 12.15
CA ASN A 269 22.79 -8.11 12.31
C ASN A 269 22.23 -8.65 13.61
N GLN A 270 21.56 -9.80 13.54
CA GLN A 270 20.97 -10.49 14.68
C GLN A 270 21.47 -11.94 14.68
N TYR A 271 22.13 -12.35 15.76
CA TYR A 271 22.69 -13.68 15.91
C TYR A 271 22.05 -14.42 17.08
N ILE A 272 21.72 -15.70 16.85
CA ILE A 272 21.34 -16.67 17.90
C ILE A 272 22.24 -17.89 17.74
N PHE A 273 23.00 -18.17 18.77
CA PHE A 273 23.92 -19.31 18.82
C PHE A 273 23.30 -20.41 19.65
N ILE A 274 22.98 -21.55 19.03
CA ILE A 274 22.38 -22.71 19.66
C ILE A 274 23.52 -23.61 20.16
N ASP A 275 23.88 -23.48 21.41
CA ASP A 275 24.89 -24.33 22.07
C ASP A 275 24.23 -25.57 22.70
N ASP A 276 25.02 -26.49 23.25
CA ASP A 276 24.52 -27.59 24.09
C ASP A 276 23.89 -27.02 25.37
N HIS A 277 22.56 -27.01 25.39
CA HIS A 277 21.75 -26.49 26.51
C HIS A 277 22.14 -27.11 27.85
N THR A 278 22.34 -28.45 27.91
CA THR A 278 22.67 -29.16 29.14
C THR A 278 24.04 -28.74 29.66
N GLU A 279 25.00 -28.52 28.76
CA GLU A 279 26.32 -28.05 29.14
C GLU A 279 26.29 -26.61 29.66
N ASN A 280 25.53 -25.73 29.04
CA ASN A 280 25.36 -24.36 29.50
C ASN A 280 24.78 -24.32 30.93
N LEU A 281 23.74 -25.10 31.21
CA LEU A 281 23.14 -25.16 32.55
C LEU A 281 24.14 -25.63 33.58
N LYS A 282 24.94 -26.67 33.31
CA LYS A 282 26.00 -27.16 34.22
C LYS A 282 27.04 -26.07 34.50
N GLN A 283 27.35 -25.24 33.48
CA GLN A 283 28.28 -24.12 33.70
C GLN A 283 27.66 -23.07 34.62
N PHE A 284 26.40 -22.69 34.43
CA PHE A 284 25.69 -21.75 35.31
C PHE A 284 25.56 -22.28 36.74
N GLU A 285 25.26 -23.54 36.93
CA GLU A 285 25.25 -24.18 38.26
C GLU A 285 26.62 -24.12 38.94
N LYS A 286 27.71 -24.31 38.16
CA LYS A 286 29.08 -24.16 38.68
C LYS A 286 29.39 -22.71 39.03
N MET A 287 28.97 -21.76 38.19
CA MET A 287 29.10 -20.32 38.47
C MET A 287 28.35 -19.93 39.75
N ALA A 288 27.08 -20.35 39.90
CA ALA A 288 26.26 -20.09 41.09
C ALA A 288 26.97 -20.60 42.36
N ARG A 289 27.51 -21.82 42.31
CA ARG A 289 28.29 -22.40 43.43
C ARG A 289 29.54 -21.55 43.75
N ASN A 290 30.28 -21.11 42.74
CA ASN A 290 31.45 -20.22 42.90
C ASN A 290 31.04 -18.88 43.53
N MET A 291 29.99 -18.24 43.00
CA MET A 291 29.46 -16.98 43.52
C MET A 291 28.93 -17.12 44.95
N HIS A 292 28.35 -18.27 45.30
CA HIS A 292 27.96 -18.56 46.68
C HIS A 292 29.14 -18.55 47.65
N SER A 293 30.26 -19.11 47.24
CA SER A 293 31.48 -19.12 48.08
C SER A 293 32.06 -17.72 48.28
N LEU A 294 31.90 -16.85 47.24
CA LEU A 294 32.43 -15.47 47.24
C LEU A 294 31.40 -14.45 47.76
N SER A 295 30.15 -14.81 47.97
CA SER A 295 29.05 -13.90 48.36
C SER A 295 29.28 -13.25 49.72
N LYS A 296 30.01 -13.90 50.60
CA LYS A 296 30.36 -13.37 51.93
C LYS A 296 31.31 -12.16 51.86
N TYR A 297 32.01 -11.98 50.73
CA TYR A 297 33.04 -10.94 50.55
C TYR A 297 32.61 -9.82 49.64
N SER A 298 31.55 -9.99 48.88
CA SER A 298 31.09 -8.99 47.88
C SER A 298 29.58 -9.05 47.69
N ARG A 299 28.94 -7.88 47.83
CA ARG A 299 27.51 -7.74 47.57
C ARG A 299 27.18 -8.00 46.07
N THR A 300 28.08 -7.63 45.17
CA THR A 300 27.95 -7.92 43.74
C THR A 300 27.87 -9.43 43.49
N ASN A 301 28.73 -10.21 44.14
CA ASN A 301 28.68 -11.68 43.98
C ASN A 301 27.39 -12.29 44.54
N GLN A 302 26.80 -11.68 45.55
CA GLN A 302 25.52 -12.10 46.08
C GLN A 302 24.37 -11.81 45.04
N ILE A 303 24.39 -10.65 44.42
CA ILE A 303 23.43 -10.25 43.42
C ILE A 303 23.57 -11.16 42.18
N ASN A 304 24.80 -11.32 41.69
CA ASN A 304 25.04 -12.18 40.51
C ASN A 304 24.61 -13.65 40.78
N LYS A 305 24.83 -14.14 42.00
CA LYS A 305 24.32 -15.46 42.39
C LYS A 305 22.80 -15.53 42.28
N SER A 306 22.07 -14.51 42.82
CA SER A 306 20.61 -14.46 42.74
C SER A 306 20.12 -14.49 41.32
N TRP A 307 20.72 -13.69 40.42
CA TRP A 307 20.36 -13.66 39.01
C TRP A 307 20.59 -14.97 38.28
N ILE A 308 21.73 -15.64 38.55
CA ILE A 308 22.02 -16.96 37.97
C ILE A 308 21.01 -18.00 38.49
N GLU A 309 20.67 -17.96 39.79
CA GLU A 309 19.66 -18.88 40.38
C GLU A 309 18.27 -18.62 39.78
N GLU A 310 17.87 -17.37 39.55
CA GLU A 310 16.62 -17.02 38.88
C GLU A 310 16.60 -17.55 37.45
N TYR A 311 17.67 -17.34 36.71
CA TYR A 311 17.81 -17.85 35.33
C TYR A 311 17.68 -19.37 35.26
N LEU A 312 18.34 -20.10 36.15
CA LEU A 312 18.22 -21.55 36.25
C LEU A 312 16.82 -22.00 36.64
N ASN A 313 16.16 -21.31 37.57
CA ASN A 313 14.81 -21.59 38.01
C ASN A 313 13.80 -21.41 36.87
N GLU A 314 13.90 -20.32 36.07
CA GLU A 314 13.05 -20.11 34.91
C GLU A 314 13.27 -21.18 33.86
N THR A 315 14.54 -21.52 33.56
CA THR A 315 14.87 -22.61 32.65
C THR A 315 14.19 -23.90 33.01
N HIS A 316 14.28 -24.33 34.30
CA HIS A 316 13.72 -25.58 34.74
C HIS A 316 12.20 -25.57 34.90
N SER A 317 11.62 -24.45 35.33
CA SER A 317 10.18 -24.35 35.60
C SER A 317 9.37 -24.15 34.32
N GLN A 318 9.89 -23.44 33.33
CA GLN A 318 9.19 -23.14 32.10
C GLN A 318 9.72 -23.92 30.87
N GLY A 319 10.78 -24.72 31.06
CA GLY A 319 11.38 -25.46 29.94
C GLY A 319 12.02 -24.61 28.86
N LEU A 320 12.53 -23.42 29.23
CA LEU A 320 13.16 -22.50 28.30
C LEU A 320 14.53 -22.98 27.84
N ILE A 321 14.89 -22.71 26.59
CA ILE A 321 16.18 -23.12 26.03
C ILE A 321 17.16 -21.94 26.08
N SER A 322 18.27 -22.17 26.82
CA SER A 322 19.37 -21.19 26.91
C SER A 322 20.16 -21.13 25.60
N VAL A 323 20.33 -19.92 25.07
CA VAL A 323 21.12 -19.63 23.87
C VAL A 323 22.03 -18.44 24.13
N ARG A 324 23.02 -18.21 23.26
CA ARG A 324 23.74 -16.95 23.21
C ARG A 324 23.15 -16.06 22.13
N CYS A 325 23.10 -14.78 22.38
CA CYS A 325 22.58 -13.78 21.46
C CYS A 325 23.58 -12.63 21.26
N HIS A 326 23.56 -12.02 20.08
CA HIS A 326 24.26 -10.79 19.79
C HIS A 326 23.48 -10.00 18.75
N CYS A 327 23.42 -8.68 18.90
CA CYS A 327 22.91 -7.79 17.87
C CYS A 327 23.88 -6.66 17.63
N ASN A 328 24.02 -6.23 16.37
CA ASN A 328 24.82 -5.04 16.07
C ASN A 328 24.23 -4.27 14.89
N ILE A 329 24.40 -2.96 14.93
CA ILE A 329 24.07 -2.04 13.85
C ILE A 329 25.39 -1.56 13.24
N MET A 330 25.64 -1.98 12.01
CA MET A 330 26.78 -1.57 11.22
C MET A 330 26.32 -0.50 10.22
N ALA A 331 26.63 0.74 10.50
CA ALA A 331 26.26 1.88 9.66
C ALA A 331 27.51 2.49 9.01
N TRP A 332 27.34 3.21 7.90
CA TRP A 332 28.45 3.83 7.18
C TRP A 332 28.05 5.09 6.42
N SER A 333 29.04 5.95 6.19
CA SER A 333 29.01 7.08 5.28
C SER A 333 30.40 7.38 4.75
N ASP A 334 30.50 7.99 3.59
CA ASP A 334 31.73 8.56 3.04
C ASP A 334 32.03 9.97 3.59
N ASP A 335 31.00 10.66 4.16
CA ASP A 335 31.15 11.94 4.84
C ASP A 335 31.28 11.76 6.36
N ARG A 336 32.35 12.36 6.92
CA ARG A 336 32.63 12.32 8.36
C ARG A 336 31.62 13.10 9.21
N ASP A 337 31.03 14.16 8.68
CA ASP A 337 30.04 14.94 9.41
C ASP A 337 28.70 14.22 9.41
N GLU A 338 28.29 13.62 8.29
CA GLU A 338 27.13 12.72 8.25
C GLU A 338 27.33 11.53 9.23
N LEU A 339 28.52 10.96 9.28
CA LEU A 339 28.81 9.84 10.19
C LEU A 339 28.60 10.20 11.67
N LYS A 340 28.89 11.45 12.08
CA LYS A 340 28.60 11.91 13.45
C LYS A 340 27.10 11.96 13.73
N HIS A 341 26.30 12.41 12.75
CA HIS A 341 24.85 12.41 12.86
C HIS A 341 24.31 10.98 12.92
N ILE A 342 24.80 10.08 12.08
CA ILE A 342 24.44 8.66 12.10
C ILE A 342 24.71 8.02 13.47
N LYS A 343 25.87 8.27 14.06
CA LYS A 343 26.21 7.75 15.41
C LYS A 343 25.22 8.21 16.47
N ASN A 344 24.81 9.48 16.41
CA ASN A 344 23.84 10.03 17.34
C ASN A 344 22.44 9.44 17.10
N ASP A 345 22.05 9.27 15.83
CA ASP A 345 20.75 8.70 15.49
C ASP A 345 20.64 7.25 15.94
N VAL A 346 21.65 6.42 15.66
CA VAL A 346 21.69 5.02 16.12
C VAL A 346 21.65 4.96 17.65
N GLY A 347 22.45 5.78 18.33
CA GLY A 347 22.45 5.86 19.79
C GLY A 347 21.06 6.26 20.34
N SER A 348 20.39 7.20 19.70
CA SER A 348 19.06 7.65 20.09
C SER A 348 17.98 6.57 19.87
N GLN A 349 18.05 5.84 18.78
CA GLN A 349 17.11 4.73 18.51
C GLN A 349 17.31 3.57 19.51
N LEU A 350 18.55 3.23 19.84
CA LEU A 350 18.84 2.25 20.89
C LEU A 350 18.32 2.71 22.26
N ALA A 351 18.48 3.98 22.59
CA ALA A 351 17.96 4.54 23.83
C ALA A 351 16.41 4.53 23.88
N LEU A 352 15.73 4.70 22.74
CA LEU A 352 14.25 4.53 22.64
C LEU A 352 13.82 3.08 22.92
N MET A 353 14.66 2.11 22.63
CA MET A 353 14.45 0.71 22.99
C MET A 353 14.86 0.41 24.45
N GLU A 354 15.22 1.42 25.23
CA GLU A 354 15.80 1.29 26.58
C GLU A 354 17.11 0.48 26.60
N CYS A 355 17.76 0.29 25.45
CA CYS A 355 19.09 -0.32 25.36
C CYS A 355 20.18 0.69 25.64
N LYS A 356 21.30 0.24 26.22
CA LYS A 356 22.49 1.09 26.38
C LYS A 356 23.28 1.11 25.06
N PRO A 357 23.41 2.26 24.38
CA PRO A 357 24.17 2.33 23.13
C PRO A 357 25.66 2.16 23.41
N ARG A 358 26.25 1.08 22.89
CA ARG A 358 27.67 0.79 23.03
C ARG A 358 28.34 0.91 21.65
N HIS A 359 29.13 1.97 21.47
CA HIS A 359 29.94 2.13 20.26
C HIS A 359 31.21 1.27 20.36
N ASN A 360 31.34 0.30 19.46
CA ASN A 360 32.47 -0.61 19.40
C ASN A 360 33.42 -0.18 18.27
N THR A 361 34.71 0.02 18.58
CA THR A 361 35.75 0.35 17.60
C THR A 361 36.77 -0.75 17.49
N THR A 362 37.02 -1.49 18.55
CA THR A 362 38.10 -2.49 18.64
C THR A 362 37.76 -3.76 17.84
N ASP A 363 36.54 -4.26 17.99
CA ASP A 363 36.08 -5.53 17.41
C ASP A 363 35.34 -5.35 16.07
N THR A 364 35.18 -4.09 15.63
CA THR A 364 34.51 -3.80 14.33
C THR A 364 35.08 -4.65 13.19
N PRO A 365 36.40 -4.80 12.99
CA PRO A 365 36.93 -5.63 11.91
C PRO A 365 36.55 -7.11 12.06
N THR A 366 36.59 -7.66 13.27
CA THR A 366 36.24 -9.06 13.54
C THR A 366 34.75 -9.34 13.36
N LEU A 367 33.91 -8.43 13.84
CA LEU A 367 32.45 -8.53 13.71
C LEU A 367 32.00 -8.35 12.24
N PHE A 368 32.62 -7.41 11.51
CA PHE A 368 32.43 -7.31 10.07
C PHE A 368 32.80 -8.62 9.37
N TRP A 369 33.92 -9.22 9.73
CA TRP A 369 34.43 -10.46 9.12
C TRP A 369 33.49 -11.63 9.40
N ALA A 370 32.95 -11.75 10.61
CA ALA A 370 31.98 -12.75 10.99
C ALA A 370 30.60 -12.53 10.31
N GLY A 371 30.30 -11.30 9.90
CA GLY A 371 29.08 -10.94 9.17
C GLY A 371 29.08 -11.32 7.69
N ILE A 372 30.22 -11.74 7.13
CA ILE A 372 30.29 -12.20 5.74
C ILE A 372 29.36 -13.41 5.55
N PRO A 373 28.48 -13.39 4.54
CA PRO A 373 27.61 -14.54 4.25
C PRO A 373 28.39 -15.86 4.14
N GLY A 374 28.12 -16.81 5.01
CA GLY A 374 28.85 -18.08 5.10
C GLY A 374 29.98 -18.14 6.11
N ASN A 375 30.32 -17.04 6.81
CA ASN A 375 31.39 -16.99 7.81
C ASN A 375 30.91 -16.76 9.25
N GLN A 376 29.65 -17.02 9.54
CA GLN A 376 29.01 -16.74 10.85
C GLN A 376 29.68 -17.51 12.02
N ALA A 377 30.29 -18.66 11.74
CA ALA A 377 30.98 -19.45 12.74
C ALA A 377 32.27 -18.82 13.25
N ASP A 378 32.77 -17.78 12.57
CA ASP A 378 33.98 -17.00 12.99
C ASP A 378 33.61 -15.91 14.01
N PHE A 379 32.38 -15.89 14.51
CA PHE A 379 31.91 -14.92 15.49
C PHE A 379 32.54 -15.14 16.86
N PRO A 380 33.12 -14.08 17.50
CA PRO A 380 33.77 -14.19 18.79
C PRO A 380 32.76 -14.39 19.92
N ALA A 381 32.97 -15.43 20.73
CA ALA A 381 32.03 -15.81 21.79
C ALA A 381 31.91 -14.75 22.90
N GLU A 382 32.98 -14.00 23.16
CA GLU A 382 33.01 -12.92 24.15
C GLU A 382 32.10 -11.73 23.80
N GLU A 383 31.74 -11.57 22.54
CA GLU A 383 30.82 -10.53 22.06
C GLU A 383 29.34 -10.97 22.10
N SER A 384 29.03 -12.03 22.84
CA SER A 384 27.66 -12.57 22.96
C SER A 384 27.25 -12.73 24.41
N PHE A 385 25.96 -12.57 24.69
CA PHE A 385 25.36 -12.76 26.02
C PHE A 385 24.37 -13.91 26.04
N TYR A 386 24.16 -14.50 27.21
CA TYR A 386 23.20 -15.57 27.40
C TYR A 386 21.80 -15.02 27.63
N THR A 387 20.82 -15.65 26.97
CA THR A 387 19.39 -15.40 27.10
C THR A 387 18.61 -16.64 26.72
N PHE A 388 17.28 -16.56 26.62
CA PHE A 388 16.45 -17.62 26.08
C PHE A 388 16.06 -17.34 24.62
N ILE A 389 15.67 -18.38 23.87
CA ILE A 389 15.27 -18.23 22.46
C ILE A 389 14.15 -17.19 22.34
N GLU A 390 13.17 -17.26 23.22
CA GLU A 390 12.02 -16.37 23.22
C GLU A 390 12.40 -14.88 23.31
N GLN A 391 13.36 -14.53 24.18
CA GLN A 391 13.83 -13.14 24.31
C GLN A 391 14.76 -12.73 23.17
N ALA A 392 15.62 -13.65 22.70
CA ALA A 392 16.50 -13.37 21.56
C ALA A 392 15.71 -13.04 20.30
N LEU A 393 14.59 -13.72 20.06
CA LEU A 393 13.72 -13.49 18.91
C LEU A 393 12.98 -12.15 18.95
N CYS A 394 12.76 -11.57 20.14
CA CYS A 394 12.18 -10.23 20.25
C CYS A 394 13.09 -9.14 19.65
N LEU A 395 14.38 -9.43 19.43
CA LEU A 395 15.34 -8.52 18.81
C LEU A 395 15.33 -8.62 17.26
N PHE A 396 14.51 -9.48 16.67
CA PHE A 396 14.34 -9.54 15.23
C PHE A 396 13.43 -8.39 14.75
N THR A 397 13.78 -7.78 13.64
CA THR A 397 12.87 -6.89 12.91
C THR A 397 11.93 -7.74 12.06
N GLU A 398 10.64 -7.44 12.09
CA GLU A 398 9.62 -8.28 11.44
C GLU A 398 8.88 -7.53 10.33
N GLU A 399 9.37 -6.37 9.90
CA GLU A 399 8.73 -5.55 8.87
C GLU A 399 9.69 -5.13 7.77
N THR A 400 9.09 -4.83 6.63
CA THR A 400 9.75 -4.24 5.48
C THR A 400 9.00 -3.01 4.96
N ASN A 401 9.63 -2.26 4.05
CA ASN A 401 8.99 -1.13 3.35
C ASN A 401 7.85 -1.60 2.45
N TYR A 402 6.94 -0.69 2.12
CA TYR A 402 5.89 -0.95 1.14
C TYR A 402 6.46 -1.31 -0.22
N LYS A 403 5.83 -2.28 -0.89
CA LYS A 403 6.24 -2.80 -2.19
C LYS A 403 5.29 -2.33 -3.29
N SER A 404 5.82 -2.13 -4.48
CA SER A 404 5.00 -1.90 -5.67
C SER A 404 4.27 -3.17 -6.10
N SER A 405 3.06 -3.02 -6.59
CA SER A 405 2.30 -4.11 -7.19
C SER A 405 2.92 -4.57 -8.51
N LEU A 406 3.06 -5.87 -8.69
CA LEU A 406 3.51 -6.47 -9.96
C LEU A 406 2.31 -6.58 -10.91
N SER A 407 1.85 -5.46 -11.44
CA SER A 407 0.68 -5.35 -12.32
C SER A 407 0.91 -4.25 -13.36
N PRO A 408 0.44 -4.41 -14.60
CA PRO A 408 0.51 -3.36 -15.60
C PRO A 408 -0.49 -2.22 -15.33
N PHE A 409 -1.54 -2.48 -14.55
CA PHE A 409 -2.55 -1.50 -14.16
C PHE A 409 -2.40 -1.10 -12.71
N GLY A 410 -2.56 0.19 -12.42
CA GLY A 410 -2.51 0.71 -11.07
C GLY A 410 -2.34 2.23 -11.01
N ILE A 411 -2.16 2.74 -9.82
CA ILE A 411 -1.94 4.17 -9.55
C ILE A 411 -0.58 4.39 -8.89
N LYS A 412 0.05 5.50 -9.22
CA LYS A 412 1.27 5.94 -8.54
C LYS A 412 0.90 6.59 -7.21
N MET A 413 1.44 6.05 -6.16
CA MET A 413 1.35 6.56 -4.80
C MET A 413 2.76 6.70 -4.23
N VAL A 414 2.88 7.11 -2.99
CA VAL A 414 4.19 7.27 -2.35
C VAL A 414 4.18 6.58 -0.99
N ASP A 415 5.26 5.88 -0.67
CA ASP A 415 5.48 5.32 0.66
C ASP A 415 5.52 6.44 1.70
N ARG A 416 4.70 6.33 2.74
CA ARG A 416 4.56 7.37 3.77
C ARG A 416 5.81 7.57 4.61
N VAL A 417 6.65 6.54 4.75
CA VAL A 417 7.86 6.56 5.57
C VAL A 417 9.07 6.97 4.73
N THR A 418 9.36 6.22 3.68
CA THR A 418 10.56 6.43 2.86
C THR A 418 10.42 7.53 1.82
N GLY A 419 9.19 7.85 1.39
CA GLY A 419 8.95 8.78 0.29
C GLY A 419 9.24 8.20 -1.10
N LYS A 420 9.37 6.88 -1.21
CA LYS A 420 9.55 6.16 -2.46
C LYS A 420 8.26 6.14 -3.26
N PRO A 421 8.28 6.48 -4.58
CA PRO A 421 7.14 6.25 -5.44
C PRO A 421 6.84 4.76 -5.59
N LEU A 422 5.56 4.43 -5.48
CA LEU A 422 5.04 3.07 -5.58
C LEU A 422 3.99 2.98 -6.67
N HIS A 423 3.93 1.86 -7.34
CA HIS A 423 2.84 1.51 -8.25
C HIS A 423 1.88 0.56 -7.52
N ILE A 424 0.64 1.00 -7.28
CA ILE A 424 -0.33 0.26 -6.47
C ILE A 424 -1.54 -0.12 -7.31
N ASP A 425 -1.80 -1.40 -7.45
CA ASP A 425 -3.01 -1.92 -8.08
C ASP A 425 -4.08 -2.20 -7.04
N ILE A 426 -5.16 -1.44 -7.11
CA ILE A 426 -6.33 -1.56 -6.23
C ILE A 426 -7.54 -2.19 -6.92
N SER A 427 -7.34 -2.77 -8.09
CA SER A 427 -8.43 -3.30 -8.95
C SER A 427 -8.15 -4.71 -9.48
N ASP A 428 -7.11 -4.90 -10.30
CA ASP A 428 -6.93 -6.14 -11.07
C ASP A 428 -6.13 -7.21 -10.33
N LEU A 429 -4.97 -6.87 -9.79
CA LEU A 429 -4.13 -7.81 -9.06
C LEU A 429 -4.80 -8.36 -7.80
N PRO A 430 -5.46 -7.51 -6.97
CA PRO A 430 -6.24 -8.01 -5.83
C PRO A 430 -7.38 -8.95 -6.26
N MET A 431 -8.03 -8.66 -7.39
CA MET A 431 -9.08 -9.53 -7.92
C MET A 431 -8.54 -10.87 -8.43
N LYS A 432 -7.39 -10.87 -9.12
CA LYS A 432 -6.70 -12.10 -9.54
C LYS A 432 -6.25 -12.96 -8.35
N LYS A 433 -5.83 -12.33 -7.27
CA LYS A 433 -5.43 -13.01 -6.02
C LYS A 433 -6.63 -13.44 -5.14
N GLY A 434 -7.86 -13.11 -5.53
CA GLY A 434 -9.06 -13.44 -4.75
C GLY A 434 -9.24 -12.59 -3.47
N ILE A 435 -8.51 -11.49 -3.34
CA ILE A 435 -8.60 -10.55 -2.20
C ILE A 435 -9.88 -9.74 -2.28
N ILE A 436 -10.26 -9.33 -3.50
CA ILE A 436 -11.51 -8.64 -3.79
C ILE A 436 -12.34 -9.45 -4.81
N THR A 437 -13.65 -9.28 -4.78
CA THR A 437 -14.60 -9.93 -5.68
C THR A 437 -15.15 -8.98 -6.74
N ASN A 438 -14.99 -7.69 -6.53
CA ASN A 438 -15.39 -6.62 -7.43
C ASN A 438 -14.39 -5.45 -7.37
N ARG A 439 -14.43 -4.55 -8.36
CA ARG A 439 -13.55 -3.39 -8.45
C ARG A 439 -14.17 -2.10 -7.92
N ASN A 440 -15.40 -2.16 -7.41
CA ASN A 440 -16.10 -0.98 -6.92
C ASN A 440 -15.40 -0.39 -5.70
N LYS A 441 -15.47 0.92 -5.58
CA LYS A 441 -14.81 1.67 -4.52
C LYS A 441 -15.77 2.57 -3.76
N PHE A 442 -15.52 2.69 -2.49
CA PHE A 442 -16.18 3.63 -1.61
C PHE A 442 -15.13 4.58 -1.02
N ILE A 443 -15.29 5.89 -1.21
CA ILE A 443 -14.35 6.91 -0.76
C ILE A 443 -15.04 7.80 0.27
N LEU A 444 -14.46 7.89 1.46
CA LEU A 444 -14.94 8.73 2.55
C LEU A 444 -13.89 9.76 2.95
N GLY A 445 -14.25 11.04 2.91
CA GLY A 445 -13.35 12.09 3.35
C GLY A 445 -14.09 13.38 3.68
N PRO A 446 -13.91 13.93 4.90
CA PRO A 446 -14.47 15.22 5.27
C PRO A 446 -14.02 16.35 4.35
N SER A 447 -14.74 17.46 4.34
CA SER A 447 -14.32 18.67 3.62
C SER A 447 -12.92 19.12 4.07
N GLY A 448 -12.05 19.42 3.10
CA GLY A 448 -10.65 19.79 3.31
C GLY A 448 -9.68 18.62 3.56
N SER A 449 -10.14 17.36 3.53
CA SER A 449 -9.28 16.18 3.69
C SER A 449 -8.38 15.88 2.48
N GLY A 450 -8.63 16.51 1.32
CA GLY A 450 -7.91 16.27 0.07
C GLY A 450 -8.61 15.28 -0.87
N LYS A 451 -9.90 15.05 -0.67
CA LYS A 451 -10.74 14.12 -1.42
C LYS A 451 -10.68 14.34 -2.93
N SER A 452 -11.08 15.51 -3.41
CA SER A 452 -11.07 15.85 -4.85
C SER A 452 -9.66 15.83 -5.46
N PHE A 453 -8.63 16.10 -4.66
CA PHE A 453 -7.24 16.00 -5.08
C PHE A 453 -6.85 14.55 -5.34
N PHE A 454 -7.13 13.65 -4.40
CA PHE A 454 -6.88 12.21 -4.56
C PHE A 454 -7.67 11.61 -5.72
N THR A 455 -8.95 11.97 -5.85
CA THR A 455 -9.79 11.45 -6.94
C THR A 455 -9.29 11.91 -8.31
N ASN A 456 -8.91 13.19 -8.47
CA ASN A 456 -8.25 13.69 -9.69
C ASN A 456 -6.99 12.88 -10.02
N HIS A 457 -6.12 12.65 -9.03
CA HIS A 457 -4.89 11.88 -9.21
C HIS A 457 -5.18 10.44 -9.66
N MET A 458 -6.19 9.79 -9.10
CA MET A 458 -6.61 8.44 -9.48
C MET A 458 -7.23 8.39 -10.88
N VAL A 459 -8.23 9.24 -11.17
CA VAL A 459 -8.97 9.16 -12.44
C VAL A 459 -8.11 9.58 -13.63
N ARG A 460 -7.17 10.53 -13.45
CA ARG A 460 -6.17 10.87 -14.47
C ARG A 460 -5.36 9.64 -14.89
N GLN A 461 -4.83 8.91 -13.92
CA GLN A 461 -4.01 7.73 -14.19
C GLN A 461 -4.83 6.60 -14.83
N TYR A 462 -6.10 6.45 -14.46
CA TYR A 462 -7.01 5.50 -15.11
C TYR A 462 -7.24 5.88 -16.58
N TYR A 463 -7.50 7.18 -16.87
CA TYR A 463 -7.64 7.68 -18.23
C TYR A 463 -6.38 7.43 -19.08
N GLU A 464 -5.21 7.70 -18.54
CA GLU A 464 -3.92 7.45 -19.22
C GLU A 464 -3.67 5.97 -19.50
N GLN A 465 -4.27 5.07 -18.72
CA GLN A 465 -4.26 3.62 -18.93
C GLN A 465 -5.46 3.13 -19.78
N ASN A 466 -5.99 3.99 -20.62
CA ASN A 466 -7.07 3.72 -21.57
C ASN A 466 -8.43 3.36 -20.95
N ALA A 467 -8.71 3.77 -19.72
CA ALA A 467 -10.03 3.68 -19.16
C ALA A 467 -10.97 4.77 -19.71
N HIS A 468 -12.24 4.44 -19.88
CA HIS A 468 -13.30 5.42 -20.07
C HIS A 468 -13.77 5.91 -18.70
N VAL A 469 -13.66 7.19 -18.47
CA VAL A 469 -13.95 7.85 -17.18
C VAL A 469 -15.18 8.74 -17.33
N LEU A 470 -16.17 8.52 -16.50
CA LEU A 470 -17.36 9.35 -16.39
C LEU A 470 -17.47 9.86 -14.96
N LEU A 471 -17.51 11.16 -14.78
CA LEU A 471 -17.51 11.84 -13.50
C LEU A 471 -18.81 12.62 -13.32
N VAL A 472 -19.43 12.48 -12.16
CA VAL A 472 -20.51 13.33 -11.68
C VAL A 472 -19.95 14.19 -10.55
N ASP A 473 -19.84 15.47 -10.79
CA ASP A 473 -19.20 16.45 -9.92
C ASP A 473 -20.22 17.45 -9.36
N THR A 474 -19.91 18.00 -8.18
CA THR A 474 -20.73 19.05 -7.53
C THR A 474 -19.82 20.07 -6.85
N GLY A 475 -18.98 20.74 -7.60
CA GLY A 475 -18.04 21.73 -7.04
C GLY A 475 -16.87 22.09 -7.94
N ASN A 476 -17.01 21.87 -9.24
CA ASN A 476 -15.99 22.19 -10.25
C ASN A 476 -14.61 21.55 -9.95
N SER A 477 -14.61 20.37 -9.34
CA SER A 477 -13.38 19.71 -8.86
C SER A 477 -12.50 19.20 -10.00
N TYR A 478 -13.09 18.83 -11.14
CA TYR A 478 -12.37 18.19 -12.26
C TYR A 478 -12.17 19.11 -13.47
N LEU A 479 -12.55 20.39 -13.37
CA LEU A 479 -12.48 21.35 -14.48
C LEU A 479 -11.07 21.47 -15.07
N GLY A 480 -10.04 21.64 -14.23
CA GLY A 480 -8.65 21.80 -14.68
C GLY A 480 -8.13 20.59 -15.44
N LEU A 481 -8.37 19.38 -14.93
CA LEU A 481 -7.99 18.14 -15.59
C LEU A 481 -8.76 17.90 -16.89
N CYS A 482 -10.08 18.12 -16.86
CA CYS A 482 -10.94 17.95 -18.02
C CYS A 482 -10.55 18.89 -19.16
N GLU A 483 -10.33 20.17 -18.86
CA GLU A 483 -9.93 21.19 -19.82
C GLU A 483 -8.55 20.90 -20.42
N MET A 484 -7.62 20.40 -19.61
CA MET A 484 -6.30 19.98 -20.10
C MET A 484 -6.43 18.81 -21.09
N ILE A 485 -7.24 17.82 -20.79
CA ILE A 485 -7.49 16.67 -21.68
C ILE A 485 -8.18 17.14 -22.95
N ASN A 486 -9.18 18.00 -22.83
CA ASN A 486 -9.92 18.56 -23.98
C ASN A 486 -9.00 19.26 -24.98
N ARG A 487 -8.17 20.18 -24.49
CA ARG A 487 -7.23 20.94 -25.35
C ARG A 487 -6.17 20.04 -25.96
N LYS A 488 -5.68 19.06 -25.23
CA LYS A 488 -4.71 18.10 -25.75
C LYS A 488 -5.27 17.19 -26.84
N THR A 489 -6.52 16.79 -26.73
CA THR A 489 -7.21 15.89 -27.67
C THR A 489 -8.02 16.65 -28.73
N HIS A 490 -7.86 17.99 -28.79
CA HIS A 490 -8.61 18.85 -29.73
C HIS A 490 -10.13 18.63 -29.68
N GLY A 491 -10.66 18.40 -28.46
CA GLY A 491 -12.09 18.19 -28.22
C GLY A 491 -12.59 16.75 -28.44
N GLU A 492 -11.68 15.81 -28.75
CA GLU A 492 -12.10 14.40 -28.84
C GLU A 492 -12.46 13.82 -27.47
N ASP A 493 -11.67 14.10 -26.43
CA ASP A 493 -11.94 13.74 -25.03
C ASP A 493 -12.01 15.00 -24.17
N GLY A 494 -12.30 14.84 -22.88
CA GLY A 494 -12.35 15.96 -21.93
C GLY A 494 -13.61 16.80 -22.13
N ILE A 495 -14.77 16.18 -22.16
CA ILE A 495 -16.04 16.88 -22.33
C ILE A 495 -16.56 17.30 -20.97
N TYR A 496 -16.76 18.60 -20.78
CA TYR A 496 -17.27 19.18 -19.54
C TYR A 496 -18.69 19.70 -19.74
N PHE A 497 -19.66 19.04 -19.10
CA PHE A 497 -21.05 19.46 -19.09
C PHE A 497 -21.36 20.22 -17.82
N THR A 498 -21.82 21.45 -17.96
CA THR A 498 -22.37 22.22 -16.84
C THR A 498 -23.77 22.69 -17.22
N TYR A 499 -24.69 22.64 -16.26
CA TYR A 499 -26.04 23.14 -16.49
C TYR A 499 -26.08 24.66 -16.32
N THR A 500 -26.48 25.36 -17.36
CA THR A 500 -26.85 26.78 -17.31
C THR A 500 -28.21 26.98 -17.98
N THR A 501 -28.93 28.01 -17.62
CA THR A 501 -30.20 28.35 -18.26
C THR A 501 -30.07 28.62 -19.76
N GLU A 502 -28.89 29.09 -20.20
CA GLU A 502 -28.56 29.38 -21.60
C GLU A 502 -28.10 28.13 -22.35
N ASN A 503 -27.53 27.17 -21.65
CA ASN A 503 -27.07 25.91 -22.23
C ASN A 503 -27.45 24.71 -21.31
N PRO A 504 -28.74 24.33 -21.32
CA PRO A 504 -29.23 23.24 -20.49
C PRO A 504 -28.73 21.89 -21.01
N ILE A 505 -28.58 20.91 -20.10
CA ILE A 505 -28.31 19.53 -20.48
C ILE A 505 -29.58 18.97 -21.14
N ALA A 506 -29.51 18.63 -22.41
CA ALA A 506 -30.61 18.07 -23.18
C ALA A 506 -30.28 16.62 -23.59
N PHE A 507 -31.28 15.75 -23.53
CA PHE A 507 -31.12 14.32 -23.77
C PHE A 507 -32.37 13.78 -24.52
N ASN A 508 -32.21 12.65 -25.23
CA ASN A 508 -33.32 11.93 -25.80
C ASN A 508 -33.33 10.47 -25.33
N PRO A 509 -34.21 10.09 -24.37
CA PRO A 509 -34.26 8.74 -23.83
C PRO A 509 -34.65 7.67 -24.83
N PHE A 510 -35.34 8.05 -25.92
CA PHE A 510 -35.80 7.16 -26.98
C PHE A 510 -34.79 7.03 -28.13
N TYR A 511 -33.68 7.72 -28.07
CA TYR A 511 -32.63 7.55 -29.07
C TYR A 511 -31.83 6.26 -28.84
N VAL A 512 -31.65 5.48 -29.90
CA VAL A 512 -30.82 4.27 -29.94
C VAL A 512 -30.16 4.18 -31.32
N GLU A 513 -28.83 4.22 -31.35
CA GLU A 513 -28.00 4.27 -32.58
C GLU A 513 -28.28 3.11 -33.55
N ASP A 514 -28.44 1.90 -32.99
CA ASP A 514 -28.70 0.66 -33.74
C ASP A 514 -30.21 0.32 -33.90
N GLY A 515 -31.10 1.17 -33.42
CA GLY A 515 -32.53 0.97 -33.45
C GLY A 515 -33.06 -0.20 -32.60
N VAL A 516 -32.21 -0.84 -31.80
CA VAL A 516 -32.55 -2.01 -30.98
C VAL A 516 -32.81 -1.63 -29.53
N PHE A 517 -34.04 -1.72 -29.09
CA PHE A 517 -34.43 -1.47 -27.70
C PHE A 517 -34.36 -2.78 -26.88
N ASP A 518 -33.30 -2.98 -26.15
CA ASP A 518 -33.17 -4.10 -25.23
C ASP A 518 -34.05 -3.93 -23.96
N ILE A 519 -34.13 -4.98 -23.14
CA ILE A 519 -34.98 -4.99 -21.94
C ILE A 519 -34.56 -3.87 -20.98
N GLU A 520 -33.30 -3.59 -20.89
CA GLU A 520 -32.74 -2.64 -19.93
C GLU A 520 -32.93 -1.20 -20.39
N LYS A 521 -32.88 -0.93 -21.71
CA LYS A 521 -33.24 0.38 -22.25
C LYS A 521 -34.70 0.68 -21.96
N LYS A 522 -35.56 -0.31 -22.10
CA LYS A 522 -36.98 -0.20 -21.74
C LYS A 522 -37.18 0.09 -20.25
N GLU A 523 -36.44 -0.62 -19.38
CA GLU A 523 -36.49 -0.39 -17.93
C GLU A 523 -35.92 0.99 -17.55
N SER A 524 -34.88 1.46 -18.23
CA SER A 524 -34.34 2.80 -18.03
C SER A 524 -35.34 3.89 -18.40
N ILE A 525 -35.99 3.77 -19.56
CA ILE A 525 -37.05 4.69 -20.00
C ILE A 525 -38.22 4.69 -19.00
N LYS A 526 -38.64 3.50 -18.56
CA LYS A 526 -39.69 3.36 -17.56
C LYS A 526 -39.33 4.04 -16.25
N THR A 527 -38.14 3.81 -15.75
CA THR A 527 -37.64 4.41 -14.50
C THR A 527 -37.57 5.93 -14.60
N LEU A 528 -37.08 6.45 -15.72
CA LEU A 528 -37.06 7.89 -15.98
C LEU A 528 -38.48 8.48 -15.92
N ILE A 529 -39.43 7.90 -16.65
CA ILE A 529 -40.80 8.39 -16.70
C ILE A 529 -41.51 8.28 -15.33
N LEU A 530 -41.25 7.21 -14.57
CA LEU A 530 -41.72 7.08 -13.18
C LEU A 530 -41.18 8.20 -12.29
N THR A 531 -39.89 8.54 -12.42
CA THR A 531 -39.26 9.63 -11.64
C THR A 531 -39.84 11.00 -12.01
N LEU A 532 -40.27 11.18 -13.25
CA LEU A 532 -40.97 12.40 -13.69
C LEU A 532 -42.42 12.49 -13.19
N TRP A 533 -43.09 11.34 -13.10
CA TRP A 533 -44.49 11.25 -12.77
C TRP A 533 -44.78 11.22 -11.27
N LYS A 534 -44.00 10.41 -10.50
CA LYS A 534 -44.18 10.20 -9.06
C LYS A 534 -43.26 11.08 -8.24
N ARG A 535 -43.73 11.52 -7.08
CA ARG A 535 -42.91 12.20 -6.09
C ARG A 535 -42.03 11.20 -5.34
N ASP A 536 -40.98 11.67 -4.70
CA ASP A 536 -40.02 10.84 -3.95
C ASP A 536 -40.65 10.01 -2.83
N ASP A 537 -41.81 10.45 -2.29
CA ASP A 537 -42.56 9.79 -1.23
C ASP A 537 -43.71 8.92 -1.76
N GLU A 538 -43.97 8.90 -3.07
CA GLU A 538 -45.01 8.13 -3.73
C GLU A 538 -44.46 6.89 -4.45
N ALA A 539 -44.66 5.71 -3.88
CA ALA A 539 -44.32 4.46 -4.58
C ALA A 539 -45.39 4.15 -5.65
N PRO A 540 -44.98 3.80 -6.88
CA PRO A 540 -45.92 3.37 -7.90
C PRO A 540 -46.63 2.08 -7.49
N THR A 541 -47.91 1.95 -7.81
CA THR A 541 -48.65 0.69 -7.66
C THR A 541 -48.20 -0.28 -8.74
N ARG A 542 -48.37 -1.58 -8.50
CA ARG A 542 -48.05 -2.61 -9.50
C ARG A 542 -48.87 -2.44 -10.80
N ALA A 543 -50.09 -1.92 -10.72
CA ALA A 543 -50.91 -1.66 -11.86
C ALA A 543 -50.35 -0.50 -12.72
N GLU A 544 -49.94 0.57 -12.08
CA GLU A 544 -49.26 1.70 -12.74
C GLU A 544 -47.96 1.29 -13.41
N GLU A 545 -47.12 0.50 -12.73
CA GLU A 545 -45.89 -0.02 -13.33
C GLU A 545 -46.12 -0.87 -14.57
N VAL A 546 -47.14 -1.74 -14.54
CA VAL A 546 -47.50 -2.59 -15.67
C VAL A 546 -48.05 -1.74 -16.80
N ALA A 547 -48.92 -0.77 -16.51
CA ALA A 547 -49.49 0.12 -17.52
C ALA A 547 -48.37 0.94 -18.22
N LEU A 548 -47.43 1.51 -17.46
CA LEU A 548 -46.32 2.24 -18.04
C LEU A 548 -45.38 1.33 -18.84
N SER A 549 -45.10 0.13 -18.36
CA SER A 549 -44.26 -0.84 -19.10
C SER A 549 -44.90 -1.22 -20.44
N ASN A 550 -46.23 -1.37 -20.47
CA ASN A 550 -46.99 -1.61 -21.70
C ASN A 550 -46.94 -0.38 -22.64
N ALA A 551 -47.14 0.83 -22.11
CA ALA A 551 -47.08 2.06 -22.90
C ALA A 551 -45.72 2.22 -23.58
N VAL A 552 -44.63 2.05 -22.84
CA VAL A 552 -43.23 2.13 -23.36
C VAL A 552 -42.99 1.04 -24.42
N SER A 553 -43.40 -0.21 -24.15
CA SER A 553 -43.21 -1.31 -25.09
C SER A 553 -44.00 -1.13 -26.38
N SER A 554 -45.26 -0.71 -26.27
CA SER A 554 -46.13 -0.49 -27.47
C SER A 554 -45.66 0.72 -28.29
N TYR A 555 -45.18 1.79 -27.65
CA TYR A 555 -44.56 2.92 -28.36
C TYR A 555 -43.28 2.51 -29.10
N ILE A 556 -42.44 1.70 -28.49
CA ILE A 556 -41.21 1.17 -29.13
C ILE A 556 -41.60 0.30 -30.36
N GLU A 557 -42.68 -0.50 -30.27
CA GLU A 557 -43.14 -1.23 -31.41
C GLU A 557 -43.63 -0.31 -32.54
N LEU A 558 -44.32 0.80 -32.22
CA LEU A 558 -44.76 1.80 -33.16
C LEU A 558 -43.56 2.40 -33.91
N ILE A 559 -42.57 2.97 -33.20
CA ILE A 559 -41.40 3.61 -33.83
C ILE A 559 -40.51 2.62 -34.57
N THR A 560 -40.55 1.33 -34.23
CA THR A 560 -39.83 0.28 -34.98
C THR A 560 -40.52 -0.07 -36.26
N LYS A 561 -41.86 0.04 -36.32
CA LYS A 561 -42.67 -0.26 -37.51
C LYS A 561 -42.82 0.93 -38.46
N ASP A 562 -42.88 2.15 -37.93
CA ASP A 562 -43.09 3.38 -38.66
C ASP A 562 -41.89 4.35 -38.51
N SER A 563 -41.03 4.34 -39.48
CA SER A 563 -39.85 5.21 -39.53
C SER A 563 -40.15 6.70 -39.74
N SER A 564 -41.42 7.07 -39.94
CA SER A 564 -41.80 8.48 -40.03
C SER A 564 -41.93 9.16 -38.68
N VAL A 565 -42.06 8.38 -37.61
CA VAL A 565 -42.13 8.89 -36.23
C VAL A 565 -40.74 9.08 -35.68
N THR A 566 -40.35 10.32 -35.42
CA THR A 566 -39.08 10.64 -34.77
C THR A 566 -39.13 10.20 -33.28
N PRO A 567 -38.31 9.27 -32.85
CA PRO A 567 -38.33 8.81 -31.46
C PRO A 567 -37.88 9.93 -30.48
N CYS A 568 -38.80 10.45 -29.65
CA CYS A 568 -38.53 11.42 -28.61
C CYS A 568 -39.64 11.41 -27.56
N PHE A 569 -39.47 12.17 -26.47
CA PHE A 569 -40.49 12.27 -25.44
C PHE A 569 -41.76 12.90 -25.95
N ASN A 570 -41.69 13.91 -26.84
CA ASN A 570 -42.88 14.53 -27.41
C ASN A 570 -43.77 13.54 -28.15
N THR A 571 -43.19 12.70 -29.00
CA THR A 571 -43.96 11.70 -29.76
C THR A 571 -44.44 10.56 -28.88
N PHE A 572 -43.71 10.21 -27.82
CA PHE A 572 -44.21 9.29 -26.79
C PHE A 572 -45.41 9.88 -26.04
N TYR A 573 -45.35 11.15 -25.66
CA TYR A 573 -46.46 11.82 -24.97
C TYR A 573 -47.72 11.87 -25.84
N GLU A 574 -47.57 12.22 -27.15
CA GLU A 574 -48.66 12.23 -28.12
C GLU A 574 -49.25 10.83 -28.30
N TYR A 575 -48.42 9.81 -28.42
CA TYR A 575 -48.85 8.40 -28.49
C TYR A 575 -49.65 8.01 -27.23
N VAL A 576 -49.23 8.37 -26.05
CA VAL A 576 -49.95 8.06 -24.82
C VAL A 576 -51.30 8.80 -24.80
N LYS A 577 -51.32 10.04 -25.28
CA LYS A 577 -52.53 10.87 -25.32
C LYS A 577 -53.59 10.34 -26.30
N THR A 578 -53.22 9.67 -27.39
CA THR A 578 -54.07 9.16 -28.46
C THR A 578 -54.20 7.65 -28.42
N ASP A 579 -53.31 6.94 -29.05
CA ASP A 579 -53.40 5.51 -29.36
C ASP A 579 -53.37 4.63 -28.09
N TYR A 580 -52.55 4.99 -27.10
CA TYR A 580 -52.48 4.22 -25.86
C TYR A 580 -53.71 4.44 -24.99
N ARG A 581 -54.34 5.61 -25.04
CA ARG A 581 -55.62 5.89 -24.38
C ARG A 581 -56.72 5.00 -24.94
N GLU A 582 -56.83 4.84 -26.27
CA GLU A 582 -57.73 3.94 -26.89
C GLU A 582 -57.48 2.48 -26.48
N HIS A 583 -56.25 2.06 -26.46
CA HIS A 583 -55.84 0.73 -26.02
C HIS A 583 -56.23 0.41 -24.56
N LEU A 584 -56.10 1.37 -23.64
CA LEU A 584 -56.56 1.21 -22.25
C LEU A 584 -58.06 1.05 -22.15
N GLN A 585 -58.84 1.77 -23.00
CA GLN A 585 -60.28 1.65 -23.08
C GLN A 585 -60.72 0.28 -23.63
N GLU A 586 -60.05 -0.21 -24.68
CA GLU A 586 -60.35 -1.55 -25.23
C GLU A 586 -60.03 -2.64 -24.20
N LYS A 587 -59.02 -2.51 -23.40
CA LYS A 587 -58.66 -3.46 -22.33
C LYS A 587 -59.49 -3.28 -21.05
N ASN A 588 -60.38 -2.33 -20.99
CA ASN A 588 -61.17 -1.99 -19.80
C ASN A 588 -60.35 -1.74 -18.55
N VAL A 589 -59.18 -1.10 -18.69
CA VAL A 589 -58.33 -0.70 -17.54
C VAL A 589 -59.04 0.43 -16.81
N ARG A 590 -59.25 0.26 -15.50
CA ARG A 590 -59.98 1.25 -14.70
C ARG A 590 -59.04 2.43 -14.36
N GLU A 591 -59.63 3.63 -14.34
CA GLU A 591 -58.98 4.87 -13.98
C GLU A 591 -58.24 4.77 -12.63
N LYS A 592 -58.79 4.06 -11.65
CA LYS A 592 -58.13 3.80 -10.35
C LYS A 592 -56.88 2.92 -10.44
N ASP A 593 -56.75 2.10 -11.51
CA ASP A 593 -55.59 1.23 -11.72
C ASP A 593 -54.52 1.95 -12.54
N PHE A 594 -54.88 2.90 -13.43
CA PHE A 594 -53.97 3.82 -14.11
C PHE A 594 -54.74 5.07 -14.56
N ASP A 595 -54.50 6.20 -13.91
CA ASP A 595 -55.09 7.50 -14.22
C ASP A 595 -54.24 8.20 -15.30
N ILE A 596 -54.65 8.01 -16.57
CA ILE A 596 -53.95 8.56 -17.73
C ILE A 596 -54.02 10.08 -17.79
N ASP A 597 -55.08 10.70 -17.29
CA ASP A 597 -55.23 12.16 -17.30
C ASP A 597 -54.32 12.81 -16.25
N ASN A 598 -54.20 12.21 -15.07
CA ASN A 598 -53.18 12.60 -14.09
C ASN A 598 -51.75 12.42 -14.63
N PHE A 599 -51.49 11.27 -15.26
CA PHE A 599 -50.20 10.97 -15.87
C PHE A 599 -49.79 12.04 -16.91
N LEU A 600 -50.67 12.38 -17.83
CA LEU A 600 -50.41 13.39 -18.86
C LEU A 600 -50.26 14.80 -18.27
N ASN A 601 -51.10 15.15 -17.30
CA ASN A 601 -51.05 16.47 -16.64
C ASN A 601 -49.75 16.68 -15.89
N VAL A 602 -49.24 15.67 -15.18
CA VAL A 602 -47.96 15.77 -14.43
C VAL A 602 -46.77 15.82 -15.40
N LEU A 603 -46.86 15.18 -16.57
CA LEU A 603 -45.79 15.15 -17.57
C LEU A 603 -45.84 16.31 -18.59
N GLU A 604 -46.91 17.12 -18.59
CA GLU A 604 -47.07 18.26 -19.49
C GLU A 604 -45.91 19.25 -19.49
N PRO A 605 -45.26 19.57 -18.35
CA PRO A 605 -44.10 20.46 -18.32
C PRO A 605 -42.90 20.02 -19.17
N TYR A 606 -42.80 18.73 -19.48
CA TYR A 606 -41.71 18.13 -20.30
C TYR A 606 -42.09 17.97 -21.78
N TYR A 607 -43.37 18.19 -22.08
CA TYR A 607 -43.88 18.18 -23.45
C TYR A 607 -43.68 19.54 -24.12
N LYS A 608 -43.78 19.58 -25.42
CA LYS A 608 -43.57 20.72 -26.32
C LYS A 608 -44.21 22.02 -25.80
N GLY A 609 -43.38 23.01 -25.57
CA GLY A 609 -43.78 24.33 -25.04
C GLY A 609 -43.92 24.38 -23.52
N GLY A 610 -43.62 23.32 -22.79
CA GLY A 610 -43.51 23.27 -21.34
C GLY A 610 -42.18 23.83 -20.85
N GLU A 611 -42.08 24.02 -19.52
CA GLU A 611 -40.89 24.62 -18.88
C GLU A 611 -39.62 23.79 -19.11
N TYR A 612 -39.74 22.44 -19.20
CA TYR A 612 -38.64 21.50 -19.35
C TYR A 612 -38.68 20.74 -20.69
N ASP A 613 -39.25 21.28 -21.73
CA ASP A 613 -39.41 20.61 -23.03
C ASP A 613 -38.06 20.27 -23.68
N TYR A 614 -37.03 21.07 -23.43
CA TYR A 614 -35.67 20.86 -23.92
C TYR A 614 -35.02 19.60 -23.33
N LEU A 615 -35.43 19.18 -22.12
CA LEU A 615 -34.70 18.19 -21.32
C LEU A 615 -34.65 16.80 -21.96
N LEU A 616 -35.77 16.37 -22.60
CA LEU A 616 -35.97 15.02 -23.09
C LEU A 616 -36.20 14.92 -24.61
N ASN A 617 -36.07 16.04 -25.33
CA ASN A 617 -36.40 16.13 -26.75
C ASN A 617 -35.23 16.64 -27.59
N SER A 618 -33.99 16.28 -27.24
CA SER A 618 -32.79 16.70 -27.97
C SER A 618 -32.74 16.10 -29.37
N ASP A 619 -32.61 16.96 -30.38
CA ASP A 619 -32.31 16.56 -31.76
C ASP A 619 -30.83 16.32 -32.01
N LYS A 620 -29.97 16.71 -31.07
CA LYS A 620 -28.53 16.54 -31.17
C LYS A 620 -28.10 15.20 -30.59
N GLU A 621 -27.47 14.42 -31.41
CA GLU A 621 -26.78 13.22 -31.04
C GLU A 621 -25.58 13.58 -30.15
N LEU A 622 -25.71 13.34 -28.84
CA LEU A 622 -24.55 13.38 -27.97
C LEU A 622 -23.82 12.05 -28.14
N ASP A 623 -22.93 11.99 -29.14
CA ASP A 623 -22.00 10.83 -29.24
C ASP A 623 -21.02 10.83 -28.07
N LEU A 624 -21.51 10.35 -26.93
CA LEU A 624 -20.70 10.17 -25.72
C LEU A 624 -20.11 8.76 -25.64
N LEU A 625 -20.48 7.86 -26.54
CA LEU A 625 -20.04 6.47 -26.48
C LEU A 625 -18.52 6.35 -26.54
N HIS A 626 -17.89 7.03 -27.48
CA HIS A 626 -16.46 6.94 -27.74
C HIS A 626 -15.62 7.95 -26.95
N LYS A 627 -16.23 8.96 -26.37
CA LYS A 627 -15.55 9.93 -25.50
C LYS A 627 -15.05 9.28 -24.24
N ARG A 628 -13.74 9.35 -23.97
CA ARG A 628 -13.11 8.61 -22.87
C ARG A 628 -13.11 9.35 -21.54
N PHE A 629 -13.19 10.67 -21.54
CA PHE A 629 -13.23 11.46 -20.31
C PHE A 629 -14.39 12.45 -20.36
N ILE A 630 -15.36 12.28 -19.50
CA ILE A 630 -16.61 13.05 -19.47
C ILE A 630 -16.86 13.49 -18.03
N VAL A 631 -17.16 14.78 -17.85
CA VAL A 631 -17.53 15.36 -16.56
C VAL A 631 -18.91 15.99 -16.67
N PHE A 632 -19.80 15.63 -15.77
CA PHE A 632 -21.08 16.28 -15.56
C PHE A 632 -21.01 17.07 -14.25
N GLU A 633 -20.95 18.40 -14.37
CA GLU A 633 -20.97 19.33 -13.25
C GLU A 633 -22.41 19.72 -12.91
N LEU A 634 -22.84 19.35 -11.73
CA LEU A 634 -24.24 19.48 -11.31
C LEU A 634 -24.46 20.49 -10.16
N ASP A 635 -23.45 21.28 -9.81
CA ASP A 635 -23.53 22.22 -8.67
C ASP A 635 -24.72 23.18 -8.79
N ASN A 636 -24.97 23.68 -10.01
CA ASN A 636 -26.06 24.63 -10.29
C ASN A 636 -27.47 24.02 -10.09
N ILE A 637 -27.60 22.70 -10.15
CA ILE A 637 -28.89 22.00 -10.01
C ILE A 637 -28.94 21.06 -8.81
N LYS A 638 -27.90 20.99 -7.98
CA LYS A 638 -27.77 20.03 -6.86
C LYS A 638 -28.93 20.06 -5.86
N ASP A 639 -29.54 21.22 -5.68
CA ASP A 639 -30.68 21.44 -4.77
C ASP A 639 -32.03 21.48 -5.50
N HIS A 640 -32.03 21.27 -6.86
CA HIS A 640 -33.22 21.29 -7.64
C HIS A 640 -33.88 19.89 -7.64
N LYS A 641 -35.01 19.77 -6.97
CA LYS A 641 -35.70 18.49 -6.69
C LYS A 641 -36.11 17.69 -7.92
N ILE A 642 -36.23 18.33 -9.09
CA ILE A 642 -36.66 17.68 -10.34
C ILE A 642 -35.43 17.43 -11.22
N LEU A 643 -34.62 18.46 -11.51
CA LEU A 643 -33.53 18.37 -12.49
C LEU A 643 -32.37 17.46 -12.03
N PHE A 644 -31.99 17.51 -10.75
CA PHE A 644 -30.86 16.73 -10.27
C PHE A 644 -31.09 15.20 -10.38
N PRO A 645 -32.22 14.61 -9.90
CA PRO A 645 -32.46 13.17 -10.07
C PRO A 645 -32.54 12.74 -11.53
N ILE A 646 -33.18 13.52 -12.36
CA ILE A 646 -33.37 13.20 -13.81
C ILE A 646 -32.02 13.20 -14.51
N THR A 647 -31.24 14.27 -14.35
CA THR A 647 -29.91 14.36 -14.94
C THR A 647 -29.01 13.22 -14.50
N THR A 648 -29.11 12.82 -13.23
CA THR A 648 -28.34 11.68 -12.71
C THR A 648 -28.74 10.36 -13.36
N ILE A 649 -30.04 10.12 -13.62
CA ILE A 649 -30.51 8.93 -14.35
C ILE A 649 -29.95 8.94 -15.78
N ILE A 650 -30.00 10.08 -16.47
CA ILE A 650 -29.47 10.23 -17.83
C ILE A 650 -27.97 9.87 -17.86
N ILE A 651 -27.22 10.39 -16.91
CA ILE A 651 -25.77 10.11 -16.79
C ILE A 651 -25.49 8.62 -16.59
N MET A 652 -26.28 7.98 -15.72
CA MET A 652 -26.14 6.56 -15.47
C MET A 652 -26.51 5.73 -16.71
N GLU A 653 -27.50 6.15 -17.48
CA GLU A 653 -27.85 5.49 -18.73
C GLU A 653 -26.72 5.57 -19.76
N VAL A 654 -26.11 6.73 -19.91
CA VAL A 654 -24.89 6.89 -20.74
C VAL A 654 -23.82 5.90 -20.32
N PHE A 655 -23.59 5.76 -19.01
CA PHE A 655 -22.60 4.82 -18.49
C PHE A 655 -22.96 3.36 -18.77
N ILE A 656 -24.20 2.97 -18.58
CA ILE A 656 -24.68 1.60 -18.87
C ILE A 656 -24.55 1.30 -20.37
N SER A 657 -24.87 2.24 -21.25
CA SER A 657 -24.63 2.09 -22.67
C SER A 657 -23.18 1.84 -23.00
N LYS A 658 -22.27 2.61 -22.41
CA LYS A 658 -20.81 2.37 -22.53
C LYS A 658 -20.41 0.99 -22.02
N MET A 659 -20.94 0.57 -20.88
CA MET A 659 -20.62 -0.74 -20.31
C MET A 659 -20.93 -1.87 -21.29
N ARG A 660 -22.02 -1.80 -22.00
CA ARG A 660 -22.50 -2.88 -22.88
C ARG A 660 -21.84 -2.87 -24.23
N LYS A 661 -21.72 -1.70 -24.84
CA LYS A 661 -21.18 -1.55 -26.20
C LYS A 661 -19.67 -1.69 -26.27
N LEU A 662 -18.94 -1.17 -25.27
CA LEU A 662 -17.49 -1.18 -25.26
C LEU A 662 -16.94 -2.43 -24.53
N LYS A 663 -16.99 -3.59 -25.17
CA LYS A 663 -16.47 -4.84 -24.59
C LYS A 663 -14.94 -4.83 -24.48
N GLY A 664 -14.42 -5.35 -23.35
CA GLY A 664 -12.97 -5.47 -23.12
C GLY A 664 -12.25 -4.16 -22.74
N ILE A 665 -12.96 -3.04 -22.77
CA ILE A 665 -12.40 -1.74 -22.36
C ILE A 665 -12.81 -1.47 -20.91
N ARG A 666 -11.92 -0.91 -20.09
CA ARG A 666 -12.21 -0.48 -18.71
C ARG A 666 -13.10 0.75 -18.69
N LYS A 667 -14.11 0.76 -17.85
CA LYS A 667 -15.01 1.89 -17.66
C LYS A 667 -15.14 2.19 -16.18
N LEU A 668 -15.19 3.46 -15.87
CA LEU A 668 -15.29 3.99 -14.52
C LEU A 668 -16.42 5.00 -14.47
N ILE A 669 -17.29 4.89 -13.47
CA ILE A 669 -18.18 5.98 -13.06
C ILE A 669 -17.82 6.39 -11.64
N LEU A 670 -17.56 7.69 -11.42
CA LEU A 670 -17.36 8.25 -10.10
C LEU A 670 -18.46 9.28 -9.84
N ILE A 671 -19.15 9.13 -8.71
CA ILE A 671 -20.27 9.98 -8.31
C ILE A 671 -19.89 10.65 -7.00
N GLU A 672 -19.68 11.98 -7.03
CA GLU A 672 -19.52 12.80 -5.84
C GLU A 672 -20.87 13.16 -5.25
N GLU A 673 -20.96 13.22 -3.91
CA GLU A 673 -22.18 13.56 -3.17
C GLU A 673 -23.39 12.72 -3.59
N ALA A 674 -23.17 11.44 -3.90
CA ALA A 674 -24.19 10.51 -4.42
C ALA A 674 -25.46 10.43 -3.56
N TRP A 675 -25.37 10.74 -2.27
CA TRP A 675 -26.50 10.70 -1.34
C TRP A 675 -27.65 11.63 -1.74
N LYS A 676 -27.37 12.78 -2.37
CA LYS A 676 -28.40 13.68 -2.87
C LYS A 676 -29.25 13.03 -3.98
N ALA A 677 -28.59 12.29 -4.86
CA ALA A 677 -29.28 11.53 -5.91
C ALA A 677 -30.02 10.30 -5.36
N ILE A 678 -29.52 9.72 -4.27
CA ILE A 678 -30.01 8.48 -3.67
C ILE A 678 -31.20 8.72 -2.73
N ALA A 679 -31.56 9.95 -2.46
CA ALA A 679 -32.70 10.29 -1.61
C ALA A 679 -34.03 9.72 -2.12
N SER A 680 -34.18 9.47 -3.44
CA SER A 680 -35.33 8.81 -3.99
C SER A 680 -35.19 7.28 -4.03
N ALA A 681 -36.27 6.54 -3.71
CA ALA A 681 -36.28 5.08 -3.70
C ALA A 681 -35.94 4.48 -5.07
N ASN A 682 -36.44 5.09 -6.14
CA ASN A 682 -36.21 4.65 -7.53
C ASN A 682 -34.70 4.75 -7.91
N MET A 683 -34.06 5.82 -7.50
CA MET A 683 -32.62 6.03 -7.71
C MET A 683 -31.77 5.06 -6.92
N ALA A 684 -32.14 4.80 -5.67
CA ALA A 684 -31.42 3.85 -4.83
C ALA A 684 -31.43 2.44 -5.44
N ASP A 685 -32.55 1.98 -6.01
CA ASP A 685 -32.62 0.68 -6.69
C ASP A 685 -31.80 0.67 -7.99
N TYR A 686 -31.71 1.78 -8.69
CA TYR A 686 -30.91 1.90 -9.91
C TYR A 686 -29.41 1.85 -9.60
N ILE A 687 -28.95 2.53 -8.55
CA ILE A 687 -27.56 2.43 -8.06
C ILE A 687 -27.25 1.02 -7.58
N LYS A 688 -28.17 0.38 -6.89
CA LYS A 688 -28.06 -1.03 -6.50
C LYS A 688 -27.86 -1.96 -7.71
N TYR A 689 -28.62 -1.74 -8.76
CA TYR A 689 -28.47 -2.45 -10.02
C TYR A 689 -27.09 -2.20 -10.64
N LEU A 690 -26.66 -0.94 -10.71
CA LEU A 690 -25.35 -0.55 -11.23
C LEU A 690 -24.23 -1.28 -10.48
N TYR A 691 -24.19 -1.20 -9.16
CA TYR A 691 -23.14 -1.83 -8.34
C TYR A 691 -23.07 -3.35 -8.50
N LYS A 692 -24.21 -4.02 -8.65
CA LYS A 692 -24.27 -5.46 -8.89
C LYS A 692 -23.85 -5.87 -10.31
N THR A 693 -24.04 -4.99 -11.28
CA THR A 693 -23.93 -5.33 -12.70
C THR A 693 -22.57 -4.91 -13.29
N VAL A 694 -22.03 -3.79 -12.86
CA VAL A 694 -20.82 -3.17 -13.44
C VAL A 694 -19.61 -4.11 -13.55
N ARG A 695 -19.42 -5.00 -12.58
CA ARG A 695 -18.31 -5.97 -12.57
C ARG A 695 -18.31 -6.90 -13.79
N LYS A 696 -19.50 -7.25 -14.34
CA LYS A 696 -19.64 -8.16 -15.49
C LYS A 696 -19.11 -7.55 -16.79
N TYR A 697 -19.00 -6.23 -16.84
CA TYR A 697 -18.66 -5.48 -18.05
C TYR A 697 -17.28 -4.79 -17.99
N PHE A 698 -16.39 -5.26 -17.13
CA PHE A 698 -15.09 -4.65 -16.88
C PHE A 698 -15.22 -3.18 -16.47
N GLY A 699 -16.19 -2.93 -15.60
CA GLY A 699 -16.50 -1.60 -15.09
C GLY A 699 -16.25 -1.47 -13.60
N GLU A 700 -16.18 -0.23 -13.14
CA GLU A 700 -15.97 0.17 -11.75
C GLU A 700 -16.94 1.28 -11.39
N ALA A 701 -17.67 1.12 -10.28
CA ALA A 701 -18.50 2.17 -9.70
C ALA A 701 -17.82 2.71 -8.45
N ILE A 702 -17.68 4.03 -8.36
CA ILE A 702 -17.05 4.72 -7.25
C ILE A 702 -18.01 5.75 -6.71
N VAL A 703 -18.28 5.68 -5.41
CA VAL A 703 -19.04 6.69 -4.68
C VAL A 703 -18.11 7.42 -3.73
N VAL A 704 -18.22 8.72 -3.74
CA VAL A 704 -17.43 9.64 -2.90
C VAL A 704 -18.39 10.43 -2.02
N THR A 705 -18.14 10.45 -0.72
CA THR A 705 -18.97 11.19 0.25
C THR A 705 -18.13 11.94 1.28
N GLN A 706 -18.71 12.97 1.85
CA GLN A 706 -18.08 13.75 2.94
C GLN A 706 -18.56 13.30 4.31
N GLU A 707 -19.80 12.89 4.45
CA GLU A 707 -20.44 12.58 5.72
C GLU A 707 -20.94 11.13 5.79
N VAL A 708 -20.69 10.49 6.90
CA VAL A 708 -21.13 9.12 7.16
C VAL A 708 -22.64 9.05 7.42
N GLU A 709 -23.19 10.10 8.04
CA GLU A 709 -24.60 10.23 8.36
C GLU A 709 -25.47 10.16 7.10
N ASP A 710 -25.00 10.69 5.98
CA ASP A 710 -25.69 10.65 4.70
C ASP A 710 -25.93 9.21 4.21
N ILE A 711 -25.03 8.31 4.56
CA ILE A 711 -25.10 6.90 4.17
C ILE A 711 -25.94 6.10 5.16
N ILE A 712 -25.83 6.41 6.45
CA ILE A 712 -26.58 5.71 7.52
C ILE A 712 -28.09 5.97 7.37
N SER A 713 -28.46 7.17 6.92
CA SER A 713 -29.86 7.57 6.76
C SER A 713 -30.62 6.77 5.71
N SER A 714 -29.93 6.15 4.76
CA SER A 714 -30.56 5.30 3.72
C SER A 714 -30.14 3.83 3.87
N PRO A 715 -31.00 2.94 4.39
CA PRO A 715 -30.69 1.51 4.51
C PRO A 715 -30.32 0.85 3.17
N ILE A 716 -30.96 1.28 2.08
CA ILE A 716 -30.73 0.75 0.73
C ILE A 716 -29.31 1.04 0.26
N VAL A 717 -28.82 2.22 0.56
CA VAL A 717 -27.48 2.67 0.18
C VAL A 717 -26.40 1.92 0.96
N LYS A 718 -26.57 1.80 2.26
CA LYS A 718 -25.67 1.07 3.14
C LYS A 718 -25.42 -0.35 2.62
N GLU A 719 -26.50 -1.08 2.37
CA GLU A 719 -26.41 -2.47 1.91
C GLU A 719 -25.91 -2.59 0.46
N SER A 720 -26.22 -1.62 -0.39
CA SER A 720 -25.94 -1.73 -1.82
C SER A 720 -24.58 -1.17 -2.20
N ILE A 721 -24.14 -0.06 -1.62
CA ILE A 721 -22.84 0.57 -1.94
C ILE A 721 -21.74 -0.04 -1.10
N ILE A 722 -21.86 -0.03 0.22
CA ILE A 722 -20.77 -0.46 1.11
C ILE A 722 -20.48 -1.95 0.95
N ASN A 723 -21.52 -2.80 0.92
CA ASN A 723 -21.37 -4.24 0.79
C ASN A 723 -20.91 -4.70 -0.61
N ASN A 724 -21.07 -3.85 -1.63
CA ASN A 724 -20.57 -4.13 -2.98
C ASN A 724 -19.35 -3.28 -3.36
N SER A 725 -18.66 -2.68 -2.38
CA SER A 725 -17.39 -1.98 -2.55
C SER A 725 -16.32 -2.69 -1.76
N ASP A 726 -15.58 -3.57 -2.41
CA ASP A 726 -14.49 -4.32 -1.77
C ASP A 726 -13.26 -3.44 -1.54
N CYS A 727 -13.10 -2.35 -2.29
CA CYS A 727 -12.09 -1.35 -2.05
C CYS A 727 -12.70 -0.17 -1.26
N LYS A 728 -12.18 0.08 -0.08
CA LYS A 728 -12.56 1.20 0.78
C LYS A 728 -11.39 2.15 0.91
N ILE A 729 -11.65 3.44 0.71
CA ILE A 729 -10.63 4.49 0.73
C ILE A 729 -11.07 5.56 1.72
N LEU A 730 -10.26 5.78 2.73
CA LEU A 730 -10.55 6.79 3.75
C LEU A 730 -9.44 7.84 3.77
N LEU A 731 -9.87 9.09 3.75
CA LEU A 731 -8.98 10.23 3.99
C LEU A 731 -9.03 10.61 5.48
N ASP A 732 -8.37 11.68 5.87
CA ASP A 732 -8.24 12.13 7.25
C ASP A 732 -9.58 12.23 7.98
N GLN A 733 -9.76 11.39 9.00
CA GLN A 733 -11.00 11.28 9.78
C GLN A 733 -10.93 11.98 11.13
N ARG A 734 -9.93 12.83 11.39
CA ARG A 734 -9.76 13.49 12.69
C ARG A 734 -10.96 14.34 13.12
N LYS A 735 -11.72 14.89 12.18
CA LYS A 735 -12.98 15.60 12.48
C LYS A 735 -14.03 14.70 13.14
N TYR A 736 -13.98 13.40 12.90
CA TYR A 736 -14.95 12.42 13.39
C TYR A 736 -14.40 11.48 14.46
N LEU A 737 -13.29 11.84 15.11
CA LEU A 737 -12.61 11.01 16.12
C LEU A 737 -13.57 10.51 17.22
N ASN A 738 -14.51 11.37 17.64
CA ASN A 738 -15.50 11.04 18.68
C ASN A 738 -16.62 10.10 18.18
N LYS A 739 -16.84 10.03 16.87
CA LYS A 739 -17.86 9.18 16.23
C LYS A 739 -17.24 8.05 15.41
N PHE A 740 -15.92 7.83 15.53
CA PHE A 740 -15.23 6.88 14.66
C PHE A 740 -15.69 5.44 14.86
N ASP A 741 -16.18 5.08 16.04
CA ASP A 741 -16.75 3.76 16.31
C ASP A 741 -17.96 3.46 15.38
N SER A 742 -18.76 4.49 15.05
CA SER A 742 -19.85 4.34 14.09
C SER A 742 -19.33 4.09 12.66
N ILE A 743 -18.23 4.76 12.26
CA ILE A 743 -17.56 4.56 10.97
C ILE A 743 -16.96 3.15 10.92
N GLN A 744 -16.26 2.73 11.97
CA GLN A 744 -15.66 1.40 12.09
C GLN A 744 -16.72 0.31 11.92
N ASN A 745 -17.83 0.40 12.65
CA ASN A 745 -18.93 -0.55 12.58
C ASN A 745 -19.63 -0.55 11.21
N LEU A 746 -19.86 0.63 10.63
CA LEU A 746 -20.50 0.78 9.33
C LEU A 746 -19.68 0.13 8.20
N LEU A 747 -18.37 0.38 8.21
CA LEU A 747 -17.48 -0.10 7.18
C LEU A 747 -16.90 -1.49 7.47
N GLY A 748 -17.14 -2.03 8.68
CA GLY A 748 -16.61 -3.32 9.11
C GLY A 748 -15.09 -3.31 9.25
N LEU A 749 -14.51 -2.20 9.76
CA LEU A 749 -13.07 -2.08 9.91
C LEU A 749 -12.58 -2.85 11.14
N THR A 750 -11.47 -3.53 11.01
CA THR A 750 -10.73 -4.16 12.11
C THR A 750 -10.05 -3.11 13.00
N ASP A 751 -9.58 -3.49 14.18
CA ASP A 751 -8.84 -2.57 15.06
C ASP A 751 -7.51 -2.13 14.43
N LYS A 752 -6.87 -2.99 13.65
CA LYS A 752 -5.71 -2.65 12.83
C LYS A 752 -6.03 -1.54 11.82
N GLU A 753 -7.09 -1.72 11.05
CA GLU A 753 -7.53 -0.74 10.06
C GLU A 753 -7.94 0.58 10.71
N ARG A 754 -8.60 0.52 11.89
CA ARG A 754 -8.87 1.69 12.73
C ARG A 754 -7.58 2.45 13.06
N SER A 755 -6.56 1.74 13.53
CA SER A 755 -5.27 2.36 13.90
C SER A 755 -4.61 3.01 12.69
N GLN A 756 -4.63 2.35 11.54
CA GLN A 756 -4.11 2.91 10.28
C GLN A 756 -4.87 4.18 9.86
N VAL A 757 -6.20 4.16 9.87
CA VAL A 757 -7.02 5.34 9.48
C VAL A 757 -6.80 6.51 10.42
N LEU A 758 -6.73 6.26 11.73
CA LEU A 758 -6.51 7.33 12.71
C LEU A 758 -5.06 7.85 12.70
N SER A 759 -4.12 7.12 12.10
CA SER A 759 -2.73 7.56 11.91
C SER A 759 -2.53 8.52 10.72
N ILE A 760 -3.54 8.73 9.87
CA ILE A 760 -3.44 9.58 8.66
C ILE A 760 -3.02 11.00 9.03
N ASN A 761 -1.99 11.51 8.37
CA ASN A 761 -1.43 12.85 8.52
C ASN A 761 -0.88 13.19 9.93
N LEU A 762 -0.62 12.22 10.80
CA LEU A 762 -0.03 12.50 12.12
C LEU A 762 1.46 12.82 12.04
N ALA A 763 2.20 12.16 11.14
CA ALA A 763 3.65 12.26 11.04
C ALA A 763 4.13 12.66 9.64
N ASN A 764 3.44 13.59 8.98
CA ASN A 764 3.84 14.08 7.67
C ASN A 764 5.23 14.72 7.71
N HIS A 765 6.05 14.42 6.71
CA HIS A 765 7.38 14.98 6.59
C HIS A 765 7.30 16.50 6.36
N PRO A 766 7.96 17.35 7.17
CA PRO A 766 7.80 18.80 7.13
C PRO A 766 8.28 19.45 5.81
N GLY A 767 9.22 18.82 5.11
CA GLY A 767 9.77 19.31 3.83
C GLY A 767 8.99 18.86 2.59
N ARG A 768 7.90 18.09 2.74
CA ARG A 768 7.11 17.56 1.61
C ARG A 768 5.65 17.92 1.77
N LYS A 769 5.00 18.32 0.66
CA LYS A 769 3.57 18.65 0.64
C LYS A 769 2.77 17.46 0.12
N TYR A 770 2.03 16.79 0.99
CA TYR A 770 1.14 15.70 0.61
C TYR A 770 0.02 15.52 1.65
N LYS A 771 -1.00 14.79 1.27
CA LYS A 771 -1.99 14.21 2.17
C LYS A 771 -1.86 12.70 2.12
N GLU A 772 -2.13 12.05 3.22
CA GLU A 772 -2.17 10.60 3.28
C GLU A 772 -3.58 10.08 3.05
N VAL A 773 -3.66 8.88 2.53
CA VAL A 773 -4.90 8.16 2.26
C VAL A 773 -4.74 6.70 2.68
N TRP A 774 -5.74 6.19 3.39
CA TRP A 774 -5.85 4.78 3.70
C TRP A 774 -6.63 4.05 2.60
N ILE A 775 -6.12 2.89 2.19
CA ILE A 775 -6.74 2.01 1.21
C ILE A 775 -6.86 0.63 1.82
N GLY A 776 -8.10 0.12 1.91
CA GLY A 776 -8.41 -1.24 2.36
C GLY A 776 -9.03 -2.06 1.24
N LEU A 777 -8.63 -3.31 1.12
CA LEU A 777 -9.01 -4.25 0.07
C LEU A 777 -9.57 -5.53 0.69
N GLY A 778 -10.84 -5.82 0.44
CA GLY A 778 -11.51 -7.05 0.84
C GLY A 778 -11.52 -7.33 2.35
N GLY A 779 -11.24 -6.33 3.20
CA GLY A 779 -11.11 -6.49 4.66
C GLY A 779 -9.90 -7.31 5.12
N THR A 780 -8.96 -7.63 4.23
CA THR A 780 -7.78 -8.45 4.53
C THR A 780 -6.47 -7.69 4.35
N GLN A 781 -6.39 -6.82 3.36
CA GLN A 781 -5.20 -6.00 3.09
C GLN A 781 -5.53 -4.53 3.24
N SER A 782 -4.67 -3.80 3.91
CA SER A 782 -4.84 -2.36 4.08
C SER A 782 -3.50 -1.67 4.34
N ALA A 783 -3.36 -0.45 3.81
CA ALA A 783 -2.19 0.38 4.04
C ALA A 783 -2.50 1.87 3.91
N VAL A 784 -1.60 2.71 4.41
CA VAL A 784 -1.68 4.17 4.29
C VAL A 784 -0.59 4.66 3.36
N TYR A 785 -0.99 5.36 2.31
CA TYR A 785 -0.08 5.91 1.30
C TYR A 785 -0.10 7.44 1.31
N ALA A 786 0.98 8.07 0.88
CA ALA A 786 1.03 9.50 0.65
C ALA A 786 0.64 9.82 -0.80
N THR A 787 -0.19 10.86 -0.98
CA THR A 787 -0.55 11.43 -2.28
C THR A 787 0.33 12.65 -2.53
N GLU A 788 1.61 12.39 -2.76
CA GLU A 788 2.56 13.42 -3.16
C GLU A 788 2.64 13.50 -4.68
N VAL A 789 2.61 14.69 -5.24
CA VAL A 789 2.57 14.94 -6.69
C VAL A 789 3.51 16.07 -7.09
N SER A 790 3.81 16.19 -8.38
CA SER A 790 4.54 17.32 -8.94
C SER A 790 3.74 18.62 -8.85
N LEU A 791 4.40 19.78 -8.96
CA LEU A 791 3.71 21.07 -9.01
C LEU A 791 2.79 21.19 -10.22
N GLU A 792 3.16 20.58 -11.34
CA GLU A 792 2.34 20.55 -12.56
C GLU A 792 1.04 19.76 -12.32
N GLU A 793 1.10 18.64 -11.66
CA GLU A 793 -0.09 17.87 -11.25
C GLU A 793 -0.92 18.65 -10.22
N TYR A 794 -0.27 19.32 -9.26
CA TYR A 794 -0.94 20.14 -8.26
C TYR A 794 -1.79 21.24 -8.90
N TYR A 795 -1.23 22.02 -9.84
CA TYR A 795 -1.97 23.08 -10.53
C TYR A 795 -3.05 22.54 -11.46
N THR A 796 -2.93 21.31 -11.93
CA THR A 796 -3.98 20.66 -12.71
C THR A 796 -5.17 20.23 -11.82
N TYR A 797 -4.89 19.83 -10.58
CA TYR A 797 -5.91 19.28 -9.65
C TYR A 797 -6.44 20.31 -8.65
N THR A 798 -5.81 21.48 -8.55
CA THR A 798 -6.22 22.46 -7.53
C THR A 798 -7.68 22.84 -7.69
N THR A 799 -8.37 22.90 -6.54
CA THR A 799 -9.76 23.38 -6.43
C THR A 799 -9.83 24.81 -5.90
N GLU A 800 -8.67 25.40 -5.61
CA GLU A 800 -8.57 26.75 -5.08
C GLU A 800 -8.84 27.75 -6.18
N GLU A 801 -9.83 28.63 -5.97
CA GLU A 801 -10.39 29.51 -6.99
C GLU A 801 -9.36 30.51 -7.53
N THR A 802 -8.57 31.12 -6.65
CA THR A 802 -7.57 32.13 -7.05
C THR A 802 -6.46 31.52 -7.89
N GLU A 803 -5.99 30.30 -7.53
CA GLU A 803 -4.99 29.58 -8.32
C GLU A 803 -5.54 29.16 -9.70
N LYS A 804 -6.80 28.74 -9.76
CA LYS A 804 -7.47 28.42 -11.03
C LYS A 804 -7.58 29.65 -11.92
N MET A 805 -8.02 30.78 -11.37
CA MET A 805 -8.12 32.04 -12.13
C MET A 805 -6.76 32.47 -12.66
N GLU A 806 -5.71 32.44 -11.84
CA GLU A 806 -4.34 32.74 -12.27
C GLU A 806 -3.89 31.83 -13.41
N LEU A 807 -4.13 30.54 -13.30
CA LEU A 807 -3.79 29.56 -14.31
C LEU A 807 -4.49 29.79 -15.64
N PHE A 808 -5.82 29.99 -15.63
CA PHE A 808 -6.59 30.22 -16.85
C PHE A 808 -6.26 31.57 -17.49
N ALA A 809 -6.08 32.63 -16.71
CA ALA A 809 -5.65 33.94 -17.22
C ALA A 809 -4.26 33.86 -17.87
N LEU A 810 -3.33 33.10 -17.31
CA LEU A 810 -2.02 32.83 -17.90
C LEU A 810 -2.15 32.01 -19.18
N SER A 811 -3.01 31.00 -19.21
CA SER A 811 -3.28 30.20 -20.40
C SER A 811 -3.79 31.05 -21.58
N GLU A 812 -4.73 31.97 -21.33
CA GLU A 812 -5.24 32.88 -22.36
C GLU A 812 -4.13 33.78 -22.94
N LYS A 813 -3.26 34.33 -22.07
CA LYS A 813 -2.09 35.10 -22.51
C LYS A 813 -1.11 34.31 -23.37
N LEU A 814 -1.11 32.97 -23.22
CA LEU A 814 -0.27 32.04 -23.98
C LEU A 814 -1.00 31.40 -25.17
N GLY A 815 -2.05 32.04 -25.66
CA GLY A 815 -2.82 31.55 -26.81
C GLY A 815 -3.64 30.32 -26.57
N GLY A 816 -4.08 30.11 -25.32
CA GLY A 816 -4.88 28.96 -24.92
C GLY A 816 -4.07 27.72 -24.57
N ASN A 817 -2.74 27.78 -24.52
CA ASN A 817 -1.90 26.62 -24.17
C ASN A 817 -1.84 26.41 -22.67
N LEU A 818 -2.71 25.53 -22.16
CA LEU A 818 -2.82 25.25 -20.75
C LEU A 818 -1.60 24.49 -20.19
N GLU A 819 -1.04 23.54 -20.93
CA GLU A 819 0.17 22.82 -20.51
C GLU A 819 1.35 23.78 -20.30
N LEU A 820 1.53 24.74 -21.21
CA LEU A 820 2.58 25.74 -21.09
C LEU A 820 2.33 26.70 -19.91
N ALA A 821 1.07 27.03 -19.63
CA ALA A 821 0.69 27.86 -18.48
C ALA A 821 1.01 27.14 -17.16
N ILE A 822 0.61 25.88 -17.04
CA ILE A 822 0.90 25.02 -15.88
C ILE A 822 2.42 24.95 -15.67
N LYS A 823 3.19 24.68 -16.73
CA LYS A 823 4.64 24.59 -16.66
C LYS A 823 5.29 25.87 -16.15
N ARG A 824 4.91 27.03 -16.71
CA ARG A 824 5.44 28.33 -16.29
C ARG A 824 5.08 28.65 -14.84
N LEU A 825 3.86 28.39 -14.44
CA LEU A 825 3.43 28.60 -13.06
C LEU A 825 4.21 27.70 -12.08
N ALA A 826 4.40 26.44 -12.41
CA ALA A 826 5.20 25.50 -11.63
C ALA A 826 6.68 25.94 -11.54
N GLU A 827 7.27 26.41 -12.65
CA GLU A 827 8.65 26.92 -12.70
C GLU A 827 8.83 28.19 -11.85
N SER A 828 7.88 29.12 -11.89
CA SER A 828 7.93 30.35 -11.07
C SER A 828 7.88 30.05 -9.56
N LYS A 829 7.16 28.99 -9.17
CA LYS A 829 7.09 28.57 -7.75
C LYS A 829 8.31 27.76 -7.30
N ARG A 830 8.99 27.04 -8.21
CA ARG A 830 10.26 26.36 -7.91
C ARG A 830 11.42 27.36 -7.73
N ASN A 831 11.39 28.47 -8.48
CA ASN A 831 12.46 29.49 -8.49
C ASN A 831 11.87 30.88 -8.22
N PRO A 832 11.48 31.20 -6.97
CA PRO A 832 10.82 32.47 -6.64
C PRO A 832 11.71 33.71 -6.83
N GLU A 833 13.02 33.53 -7.08
CA GLU A 833 13.99 34.61 -7.26
C GLU A 833 14.31 34.92 -8.75
N LYS A 834 13.69 34.24 -9.68
CA LYS A 834 13.75 34.52 -11.12
C LYS A 834 12.41 35.07 -11.63
#